data_d48975bf6718bbf76ddfbae3e38db0d3
#
_entry.id   d48975bf6718bbf76ddfbae3e38db0d3
#
_cell.length_a   1.000
_cell.length_b   1.000
_cell.length_c   1.000
_cell.angle_alpha   90.00
_cell.angle_beta   90.00
_cell.angle_gamma   90.00
#
_symmetry.space_group_name_H-M   'P 1'
#
loop_
_entity.id
_entity.type
_entity.pdbx_description
1 polymer ?
#
loop_
_entity_poly.entity_id
_entity_poly.type
_entity_poly.pdbx_seq_one_letter_code
_entity_poly.pdbx_strand_id
1 'polypeptide(L)'
;MTVRVLAGRYELVRLAGRGGMGEVWEGHDRVIGRRVAVKLLPHGTGETSGVDLFLREARTAGALNHPGIVTVFDLGYDEADRSLFLVMEFLAGRDLASLLHEGNPPKVEDAIDWAVQVTAALALAHDEGVVHRDLKPANLMLTTSGQIKILDFGIARFTESTNKSSNVMGTLAYMPPERFAGHPGDARSDLYSFGCVLHELLTGAPPFDAKGPVDMMNAHVHRASTPPSQARPDIPLVLDDLVLALLSKRPEDRPSTATDAHSRLRAIHRPQHRQPTTDVPGYPPSAPNETLPYHRALSRFVPVGTPLAGNASITSVAFSPDGSLLATSDDNGKIRLWDPATRRTVGKPLNSRSDGVAAVVFSPDGSLLAADGGAASSTVMLWNPITRERVGKLGGDTGLLVYTLAYSPDGALLAIGGESGTVQLWDPATRRAVGSPLTEGSSDIGTVVFSPDGALLAAGSDDGAVRLWDPFTGRLVRGPLTLPPIEQQATPRRTRWRLRSQPRPRLGHTNCVNSVAFSPDGSLLATAGADGAVRLWDPSTGLLVREPMVDDHFDVCDVAFSPDGSVIATGSDEGAVRLWDPATGLLAHEPLNHSEAVKAVAFSPDGSLLATGSEDGAVRLYARRASHRQGRPRTPLPDSRP
;
A
#
# COMPACT_ATOMS: atom_id res chain seq x y z
N MET A 1 30.64 -27.66 -12.18
CA MET A 1 30.69 -26.20 -12.32
C MET A 1 30.94 -25.62 -10.94
N THR A 2 32.00 -24.87 -10.75
CA THR A 2 32.30 -24.22 -9.48
C THR A 2 31.24 -23.15 -9.24
N VAL A 3 30.47 -23.29 -8.16
CA VAL A 3 29.46 -22.31 -7.75
C VAL A 3 30.21 -21.06 -7.27
N ARG A 4 29.96 -19.91 -7.90
CA ARG A 4 30.56 -18.63 -7.49
C ARG A 4 29.80 -18.08 -6.26
N VAL A 5 30.54 -17.76 -5.21
CA VAL A 5 30.01 -17.22 -3.96
C VAL A 5 30.71 -15.90 -3.66
N LEU A 6 29.96 -14.81 -3.57
CA LEU A 6 30.48 -13.48 -3.28
C LEU A 6 30.50 -13.25 -1.76
N ALA A 7 31.59 -12.65 -1.29
CA ALA A 7 31.81 -12.35 0.14
C ALA A 7 31.50 -13.52 1.09
N GLY A 8 31.65 -14.77 0.63
CA GLY A 8 31.34 -15.99 1.39
C GLY A 8 29.84 -16.20 1.68
N ARG A 9 28.95 -15.31 1.23
CA ARG A 9 27.52 -15.29 1.59
C ARG A 9 26.58 -15.46 0.40
N TYR A 10 26.80 -14.78 -0.70
CA TYR A 10 25.85 -14.73 -1.80
C TYR A 10 26.24 -15.69 -2.92
N GLU A 11 25.51 -16.78 -3.05
CA GLU A 11 25.68 -17.78 -4.08
C GLU A 11 25.02 -17.34 -5.38
N LEU A 12 25.79 -17.26 -6.50
CA LEU A 12 25.25 -16.95 -7.81
C LEU A 12 24.74 -18.22 -8.48
N VAL A 13 23.43 -18.26 -8.77
CA VAL A 13 22.74 -19.47 -9.29
C VAL A 13 22.63 -19.42 -10.80
N ARG A 14 22.10 -18.33 -11.35
CA ARG A 14 21.81 -18.19 -12.78
C ARG A 14 21.92 -16.73 -13.21
N LEU A 15 22.53 -16.51 -14.39
CA LEU A 15 22.53 -15.19 -15.00
C LEU A 15 21.09 -14.81 -15.40
N ALA A 16 20.56 -13.74 -14.82
CA ALA A 16 19.23 -13.22 -15.08
C ALA A 16 19.24 -12.18 -16.22
N GLY A 17 20.32 -11.38 -16.33
CA GLY A 17 20.47 -10.37 -17.38
C GLY A 17 21.89 -9.85 -17.49
N ARG A 18 22.25 -9.32 -18.67
CA ARG A 18 23.53 -8.64 -18.94
C ARG A 18 23.24 -7.35 -19.68
N GLY A 19 23.80 -6.24 -19.23
CA GLY A 19 23.62 -4.93 -19.85
C GLY A 19 24.87 -4.04 -19.70
N GLY A 20 24.77 -2.81 -20.19
CA GLY A 20 25.88 -1.84 -20.12
C GLY A 20 26.30 -1.48 -18.68
N MET A 21 25.44 -1.71 -17.70
CA MET A 21 25.69 -1.43 -16.27
C MET A 21 26.15 -2.67 -15.47
N GLY A 22 26.43 -3.80 -16.14
CA GLY A 22 26.91 -5.02 -15.49
C GLY A 22 26.02 -6.24 -15.72
N GLU A 23 26.22 -7.23 -14.87
CA GLU A 23 25.48 -8.50 -14.89
C GLU A 23 24.55 -8.57 -13.69
N VAL A 24 23.31 -9.01 -13.92
CA VAL A 24 22.36 -9.31 -12.85
C VAL A 24 22.21 -10.83 -12.75
N TRP A 25 22.46 -11.36 -11.59
CA TRP A 25 22.37 -12.78 -11.29
C TRP A 25 21.22 -13.05 -10.34
N GLU A 26 20.52 -14.13 -10.56
CA GLU A 26 19.71 -14.78 -9.53
C GLU A 26 20.68 -15.42 -8.54
N GLY A 27 20.50 -15.13 -7.27
CA GLY A 27 21.37 -15.60 -6.20
C GLY A 27 20.60 -16.11 -4.99
N HIS A 28 21.35 -16.70 -4.07
CA HIS A 28 20.84 -17.17 -2.79
C HIS A 28 21.71 -16.64 -1.65
N ASP A 29 21.08 -15.95 -0.71
CA ASP A 29 21.72 -15.53 0.55
C ASP A 29 21.80 -16.75 1.50
N ARG A 30 23.01 -17.32 1.64
CA ARG A 30 23.24 -18.54 2.44
C ARG A 30 23.05 -18.34 3.94
N VAL A 31 23.11 -17.09 4.42
CA VAL A 31 22.99 -16.77 5.85
C VAL A 31 21.52 -16.67 6.23
N ILE A 32 20.72 -15.97 5.44
CA ILE A 32 19.29 -15.74 5.74
C ILE A 32 18.40 -16.81 5.07
N GLY A 33 18.92 -17.52 4.07
CA GLY A 33 18.18 -18.58 3.37
C GLY A 33 17.15 -18.06 2.36
N ARG A 34 17.38 -16.85 1.78
CA ARG A 34 16.44 -16.25 0.84
C ARG A 34 17.00 -16.09 -0.57
N ARG A 35 16.10 -16.06 -1.54
CA ARG A 35 16.40 -15.73 -2.93
C ARG A 35 16.62 -14.24 -3.08
N VAL A 36 17.67 -13.86 -3.83
CA VAL A 36 18.07 -12.47 -4.05
C VAL A 36 18.44 -12.23 -5.51
N ALA A 37 18.41 -10.99 -5.96
CA ALA A 37 19.05 -10.55 -7.18
C ALA A 37 20.40 -9.90 -6.83
N VAL A 38 21.46 -10.30 -7.52
CA VAL A 38 22.81 -9.79 -7.30
C VAL A 38 23.29 -9.11 -8.57
N LYS A 39 23.48 -7.80 -8.52
CA LYS A 39 24.02 -7.01 -9.63
C LYS A 39 25.53 -6.86 -9.44
N LEU A 40 26.29 -7.41 -10.40
CA LEU A 40 27.74 -7.23 -10.48
C LEU A 40 28.05 -6.01 -11.34
N LEU A 41 28.82 -5.09 -10.81
CA LEU A 41 29.20 -3.88 -11.50
C LEU A 41 30.51 -4.08 -12.27
N PRO A 42 30.67 -3.46 -13.47
CA PRO A 42 31.87 -3.59 -14.24
C PRO A 42 33.09 -3.06 -13.47
N HIS A 43 34.22 -3.69 -13.64
CA HIS A 43 35.49 -3.27 -13.04
C HIS A 43 35.84 -1.85 -13.52
N GLY A 44 35.79 -0.86 -12.63
CA GLY A 44 36.36 0.47 -12.87
C GLY A 44 37.87 0.42 -12.69
N THR A 45 38.63 0.69 -13.75
CA THR A 45 40.07 0.87 -13.66
C THR A 45 40.38 2.13 -12.87
N GLY A 46 40.73 1.96 -11.58
CA GLY A 46 41.58 2.88 -10.84
C GLY A 46 41.03 4.27 -10.55
N GLU A 47 40.34 4.42 -9.46
CA GLU A 47 40.43 5.55 -8.53
C GLU A 47 39.52 5.25 -7.35
N THR A 48 40.09 5.19 -6.16
CA THR A 48 39.38 4.99 -4.86
C THR A 48 38.22 5.97 -4.65
N SER A 49 38.27 7.16 -5.25
CA SER A 49 37.22 8.18 -5.16
C SER A 49 35.90 7.80 -5.84
N GLY A 50 35.92 6.98 -6.89
CA GLY A 50 34.72 6.54 -7.60
C GLY A 50 33.92 5.47 -6.81
N VAL A 51 34.63 4.59 -6.13
CA VAL A 51 34.01 3.54 -5.27
C VAL A 51 33.28 4.19 -4.09
N ASP A 52 33.89 5.16 -3.42
CA ASP A 52 33.28 5.84 -2.27
C ASP A 52 32.03 6.63 -2.65
N LEU A 53 32.04 7.27 -3.83
CA LEU A 53 30.86 7.97 -4.36
C LEU A 53 29.72 6.99 -4.66
N PHE A 54 30.04 5.86 -5.31
CA PHE A 54 29.07 4.80 -5.58
C PHE A 54 28.48 4.23 -4.28
N LEU A 55 29.30 3.91 -3.30
CA LEU A 55 28.87 3.39 -2.01
C LEU A 55 27.94 4.38 -1.29
N ARG A 56 28.20 5.67 -1.41
CA ARG A 56 27.37 6.73 -0.84
C ARG A 56 26.02 6.84 -1.55
N GLU A 57 26.00 6.86 -2.89
CA GLU A 57 24.76 6.94 -3.66
C GLU A 57 23.91 5.68 -3.49
N ALA A 58 24.53 4.50 -3.50
CA ALA A 58 23.83 3.23 -3.27
C ALA A 58 23.25 3.13 -1.84
N ARG A 59 23.90 3.69 -0.82
CA ARG A 59 23.34 3.78 0.53
C ARG A 59 22.12 4.70 0.59
N THR A 60 22.17 5.84 -0.11
CA THR A 60 21.03 6.77 -0.16
C THR A 60 19.84 6.14 -0.91
N ALA A 61 20.09 5.47 -2.03
CA ALA A 61 19.06 4.73 -2.75
C ALA A 61 18.52 3.53 -1.94
N GLY A 62 19.39 2.86 -1.18
CA GLY A 62 19.03 1.74 -0.30
C GLY A 62 18.21 2.13 0.92
N ALA A 63 18.18 3.42 1.26
CA ALA A 63 17.32 3.95 2.34
C ALA A 63 15.88 4.22 1.85
N LEU A 64 15.64 4.21 0.52
CA LEU A 64 14.29 4.39 -0.02
C LEU A 64 13.44 3.14 0.25
N ASN A 65 12.39 3.30 1.02
CA ASN A 65 11.43 2.24 1.31
C ASN A 65 10.07 2.58 0.70
N HIS A 66 9.77 1.98 -0.46
CA HIS A 66 8.49 2.18 -1.15
C HIS A 66 8.13 0.93 -1.96
N PRO A 67 6.87 0.48 -1.97
CA PRO A 67 6.46 -0.72 -2.71
C PRO A 67 6.77 -0.64 -4.22
N GLY A 68 6.81 0.56 -4.81
CA GLY A 68 7.19 0.80 -6.21
C GLY A 68 8.70 0.98 -6.44
N ILE A 69 9.57 0.79 -5.45
CA ILE A 69 11.03 0.85 -5.56
C ILE A 69 11.62 -0.50 -5.20
N VAL A 70 12.65 -0.94 -5.91
CA VAL A 70 13.35 -2.19 -5.58
C VAL A 70 14.08 -2.06 -4.23
N THR A 71 13.85 -3.01 -3.33
CA THR A 71 14.52 -3.02 -2.02
C THR A 71 15.97 -3.49 -2.16
N VAL A 72 16.90 -2.67 -1.72
CA VAL A 72 18.33 -3.01 -1.65
C VAL A 72 18.61 -3.61 -0.28
N PHE A 73 19.19 -4.81 -0.25
CA PHE A 73 19.46 -5.54 0.98
C PHE A 73 20.89 -5.40 1.47
N ASP A 74 21.84 -5.31 0.52
CA ASP A 74 23.25 -5.28 0.86
C ASP A 74 24.08 -4.72 -0.29
N LEU A 75 25.26 -4.24 0.03
CA LEU A 75 26.23 -3.68 -0.89
C LEU A 75 27.63 -4.13 -0.44
N GLY A 76 28.39 -4.72 -1.35
CA GLY A 76 29.66 -5.27 -0.99
C GLY A 76 30.73 -5.17 -2.07
N TYR A 77 31.95 -5.50 -1.64
CA TYR A 77 33.09 -5.65 -2.49
C TYR A 77 33.65 -7.06 -2.29
N ASP A 78 33.81 -7.80 -3.38
CA ASP A 78 34.44 -9.12 -3.34
C ASP A 78 35.94 -8.97 -3.59
N GLU A 79 36.76 -9.32 -2.58
CA GLU A 79 38.23 -9.20 -2.66
C GLU A 79 38.85 -10.18 -3.65
N ALA A 80 38.20 -11.34 -3.87
CA ALA A 80 38.75 -12.42 -4.70
C ALA A 80 38.84 -12.04 -6.18
N ASP A 81 37.85 -11.34 -6.69
CA ASP A 81 37.80 -10.88 -8.09
C ASP A 81 37.71 -9.35 -8.23
N ARG A 82 37.78 -8.63 -7.11
CA ARG A 82 37.76 -7.16 -7.03
C ARG A 82 36.50 -6.56 -7.64
N SER A 83 35.36 -7.23 -7.53
CA SER A 83 34.07 -6.78 -8.05
C SER A 83 33.21 -6.12 -6.98
N LEU A 84 32.60 -4.99 -7.34
CA LEU A 84 31.51 -4.39 -6.57
C LEU A 84 30.21 -5.14 -6.88
N PHE A 85 29.40 -5.39 -5.86
CA PHE A 85 28.09 -6.01 -6.04
C PHE A 85 27.02 -5.33 -5.20
N LEU A 86 25.80 -5.33 -5.73
CA LEU A 86 24.59 -4.87 -5.06
C LEU A 86 23.64 -6.05 -4.93
N VAL A 87 23.14 -6.29 -3.72
CA VAL A 87 22.15 -7.34 -3.43
C VAL A 87 20.80 -6.69 -3.20
N MET A 88 19.79 -7.15 -3.93
CA MET A 88 18.44 -6.61 -3.88
C MET A 88 17.39 -7.71 -3.87
N GLU A 89 16.14 -7.34 -3.64
CA GLU A 89 15.03 -8.28 -3.73
C GLU A 89 14.97 -8.92 -5.13
N PHE A 90 14.66 -10.21 -5.17
CA PHE A 90 14.44 -10.92 -6.42
C PHE A 90 13.00 -10.73 -6.87
N LEU A 91 12.81 -10.06 -8.01
CA LEU A 91 11.49 -9.78 -8.56
C LEU A 91 11.09 -10.87 -9.57
N ALA A 92 9.93 -11.48 -9.34
CA ALA A 92 9.30 -12.35 -10.33
C ALA A 92 8.44 -11.48 -11.24
N GLY A 93 8.82 -11.40 -12.52
CA GLY A 93 8.13 -10.54 -13.49
C GLY A 93 8.96 -10.29 -14.73
N ARG A 94 8.67 -9.21 -15.45
CA ARG A 94 9.40 -8.78 -16.64
C ARG A 94 9.51 -7.26 -16.69
N ASP A 95 10.55 -6.75 -17.29
CA ASP A 95 10.72 -5.31 -17.52
C ASP A 95 9.76 -4.81 -18.62
N LEU A 96 9.41 -3.51 -18.56
CA LEU A 96 8.49 -2.91 -19.52
C LEU A 96 9.07 -2.82 -20.94
N ALA A 97 10.40 -2.78 -21.10
CA ALA A 97 11.01 -2.81 -22.44
C ALA A 97 10.74 -4.16 -23.13
N SER A 98 10.90 -5.26 -22.41
CA SER A 98 10.55 -6.60 -22.91
C SER A 98 9.07 -6.72 -23.27
N LEU A 99 8.19 -6.10 -22.48
CA LEU A 99 6.75 -6.08 -22.76
C LEU A 99 6.43 -5.30 -24.04
N LEU A 100 7.01 -4.12 -24.21
CA LEU A 100 6.80 -3.26 -25.38
C LEU A 100 7.37 -3.87 -26.68
N HIS A 101 8.45 -4.66 -26.59
CA HIS A 101 9.04 -5.37 -27.74
C HIS A 101 8.15 -6.49 -28.32
N GLU A 102 7.15 -6.97 -27.57
CA GLU A 102 6.15 -7.95 -28.06
C GLU A 102 5.15 -7.35 -29.07
N GLY A 103 5.23 -6.04 -29.33
CA GLY A 103 4.59 -5.38 -30.47
C GLY A 103 3.17 -4.86 -30.24
N ASN A 104 2.58 -5.06 -29.04
CA ASN A 104 1.28 -4.48 -28.70
C ASN A 104 1.41 -3.60 -27.45
N PRO A 105 1.09 -2.30 -27.54
CA PRO A 105 1.02 -1.45 -26.36
C PRO A 105 -0.04 -1.99 -25.38
N PRO A 106 0.14 -1.80 -24.07
CA PRO A 106 -0.84 -2.18 -23.07
C PRO A 106 -2.16 -1.43 -23.31
N LYS A 107 -3.23 -1.86 -22.64
CA LYS A 107 -4.46 -1.08 -22.61
C LYS A 107 -4.19 0.28 -21.97
N VAL A 108 -4.96 1.28 -22.38
CA VAL A 108 -4.80 2.65 -21.86
C VAL A 108 -4.96 2.67 -20.33
N GLU A 109 -5.91 1.90 -19.81
CA GLU A 109 -6.16 1.78 -18.37
C GLU A 109 -4.95 1.19 -17.63
N ASP A 110 -4.35 0.13 -18.16
CA ASP A 110 -3.16 -0.51 -17.57
C ASP A 110 -1.96 0.46 -17.62
N ALA A 111 -1.77 1.18 -18.73
CA ALA A 111 -0.71 2.19 -18.87
C ALA A 111 -0.87 3.34 -17.86
N ILE A 112 -2.10 3.79 -17.61
CA ILE A 112 -2.38 4.83 -16.61
C ILE A 112 -2.12 4.29 -15.19
N ASP A 113 -2.55 3.06 -14.88
CA ASP A 113 -2.32 2.46 -13.58
C ASP A 113 -0.82 2.32 -13.27
N TRP A 114 -0.03 1.82 -14.23
CA TRP A 114 1.43 1.75 -14.09
C TRP A 114 2.06 3.13 -13.95
N ALA A 115 1.59 4.12 -14.69
CA ALA A 115 2.05 5.50 -14.61
C ALA A 115 1.77 6.13 -13.22
N VAL A 116 0.62 5.83 -12.62
CA VAL A 116 0.28 6.25 -11.24
C VAL A 116 1.28 5.65 -10.24
N GLN A 117 1.60 4.34 -10.36
CA GLN A 117 2.55 3.67 -9.47
C GLN A 117 3.98 4.24 -9.63
N VAL A 118 4.45 4.46 -10.87
CA VAL A 118 5.77 5.06 -11.12
C VAL A 118 5.88 6.46 -10.53
N THR A 119 4.86 7.30 -10.72
CA THR A 119 4.89 8.68 -10.21
C THR A 119 4.80 8.75 -8.68
N ALA A 120 4.11 7.82 -8.02
CA ALA A 120 4.13 7.70 -6.56
C ALA A 120 5.54 7.38 -6.04
N ALA A 121 6.21 6.41 -6.66
CA ALA A 121 7.58 6.03 -6.31
C ALA A 121 8.59 7.15 -6.56
N LEU A 122 8.47 7.86 -7.69
CA LEU A 122 9.32 9.04 -8.00
C LEU A 122 9.08 10.18 -7.00
N ALA A 123 7.83 10.41 -6.57
CA ALA A 123 7.53 11.46 -5.61
C ALA A 123 8.28 11.23 -4.29
N LEU A 124 8.21 10.00 -3.73
CA LEU A 124 8.96 9.67 -2.53
C LEU A 124 10.48 9.85 -2.73
N ALA A 125 11.03 9.33 -3.82
CA ALA A 125 12.47 9.43 -4.07
C ALA A 125 12.93 10.89 -4.19
N HIS A 126 12.15 11.74 -4.86
CA HIS A 126 12.46 13.16 -5.03
C HIS A 126 12.34 13.93 -3.70
N ASP A 127 11.38 13.61 -2.86
CA ASP A 127 11.22 14.19 -1.52
C ASP A 127 12.42 13.85 -0.61
N GLU A 128 12.99 12.64 -0.76
CA GLU A 128 14.24 12.22 -0.10
C GLU A 128 15.51 12.75 -0.81
N GLY A 129 15.36 13.63 -1.80
CA GLY A 129 16.48 14.22 -2.56
C GLY A 129 17.17 13.26 -3.51
N VAL A 130 16.58 12.10 -3.82
CA VAL A 130 17.12 11.10 -4.74
C VAL A 130 16.52 11.27 -6.12
N VAL A 131 17.35 11.48 -7.13
CA VAL A 131 16.98 11.61 -8.54
C VAL A 131 17.45 10.37 -9.29
N HIS A 132 16.57 9.76 -10.09
CA HIS A 132 16.85 8.49 -10.78
C HIS A 132 17.86 8.64 -11.92
N ARG A 133 17.70 9.66 -12.78
CA ARG A 133 18.58 10.06 -13.89
C ARG A 133 18.70 9.12 -15.09
N ASP A 134 18.17 7.91 -15.02
CA ASP A 134 18.17 6.93 -16.14
C ASP A 134 16.82 6.18 -16.22
N LEU A 135 15.72 6.92 -16.07
CA LEU A 135 14.39 6.32 -16.13
C LEU A 135 14.05 5.93 -17.57
N LYS A 136 13.76 4.65 -17.77
CA LYS A 136 13.42 4.03 -19.06
C LYS A 136 12.65 2.73 -18.84
N PRO A 137 11.96 2.16 -19.85
CA PRO A 137 11.17 0.93 -19.68
C PRO A 137 11.97 -0.27 -19.13
N ALA A 138 13.27 -0.38 -19.48
CA ALA A 138 14.14 -1.45 -18.98
C ALA A 138 14.44 -1.36 -17.47
N ASN A 139 14.26 -0.18 -16.86
CA ASN A 139 14.41 0.05 -15.41
C ASN A 139 13.09 0.04 -14.66
N LEU A 140 12.00 -0.40 -15.31
CA LEU A 140 10.67 -0.54 -14.72
C LEU A 140 10.23 -1.99 -14.84
N MET A 141 10.06 -2.67 -13.71
CA MET A 141 9.71 -4.08 -13.66
C MET A 141 8.24 -4.26 -13.28
N LEU A 142 7.49 -4.90 -14.16
CA LEU A 142 6.12 -5.35 -13.86
C LEU A 142 6.20 -6.73 -13.21
N THR A 143 5.84 -6.80 -11.94
CA THR A 143 5.79 -8.04 -11.17
C THR A 143 4.60 -8.91 -11.58
N THR A 144 4.63 -10.18 -11.22
CA THR A 144 3.50 -11.11 -11.44
C THR A 144 2.22 -10.71 -10.69
N SER A 145 2.33 -9.86 -9.67
CA SER A 145 1.19 -9.28 -8.94
C SER A 145 0.60 -8.02 -9.59
N GLY A 146 1.16 -7.56 -10.72
CA GLY A 146 0.71 -6.33 -11.40
C GLY A 146 1.33 -5.03 -10.83
N GLN A 147 2.28 -5.14 -9.89
CA GLN A 147 2.96 -3.99 -9.31
C GLN A 147 4.14 -3.58 -10.18
N ILE A 148 4.33 -2.26 -10.36
CA ILE A 148 5.54 -1.71 -10.98
C ILE A 148 6.59 -1.44 -9.90
N LYS A 149 7.84 -1.86 -10.17
CA LYS A 149 8.99 -1.52 -9.35
C LYS A 149 10.05 -0.81 -10.18
N ILE A 150 10.52 0.32 -9.68
CA ILE A 150 11.64 1.08 -10.27
C ILE A 150 12.95 0.44 -9.80
N LEU A 151 13.81 0.15 -10.76
CA LEU A 151 15.14 -0.43 -10.55
C LEU A 151 16.22 0.67 -10.63
N ASP A 152 17.37 0.44 -10.03
CA ASP A 152 18.63 1.17 -10.29
C ASP A 152 18.64 2.68 -10.01
N PHE A 153 18.02 3.15 -8.92
CA PHE A 153 18.15 4.55 -8.48
C PHE A 153 19.62 4.96 -8.24
N GLY A 154 20.01 6.13 -8.77
CA GLY A 154 21.27 6.80 -8.45
C GLY A 154 22.55 6.18 -8.99
N ILE A 155 22.53 4.99 -9.59
CA ILE A 155 23.72 4.27 -10.07
C ILE A 155 24.30 4.90 -11.36
N ALA A 156 23.54 5.76 -12.04
CA ALA A 156 23.92 6.33 -13.35
C ALA A 156 25.20 7.19 -13.33
N ARG A 157 25.52 7.86 -12.24
CA ARG A 157 26.72 8.71 -12.13
C ARG A 157 28.03 7.93 -12.21
N PHE A 158 28.06 6.70 -11.69
CA PHE A 158 29.24 5.85 -11.72
C PHE A 158 29.55 5.34 -13.14
N THR A 159 28.53 5.14 -13.98
CA THR A 159 28.69 4.60 -15.34
C THR A 159 29.01 5.65 -16.37
N GLU A 160 28.73 6.94 -16.16
CA GLU A 160 29.08 8.02 -17.08
C GLU A 160 30.59 8.22 -17.20
N SER A 161 31.36 7.93 -16.16
CA SER A 161 32.83 8.03 -16.18
C SER A 161 33.54 6.80 -16.78
N THR A 162 32.84 5.67 -16.96
CA THR A 162 33.46 4.39 -17.35
C THR A 162 33.05 3.85 -18.72
N ASN A 163 31.97 4.32 -19.34
CA ASN A 163 31.44 3.71 -20.56
C ASN A 163 31.60 4.57 -21.82
N LYS A 164 32.60 4.21 -22.64
CA LYS A 164 32.73 4.59 -24.04
C LYS A 164 32.33 3.47 -25.01
N SER A 165 31.24 2.74 -24.81
CA SER A 165 30.86 1.68 -25.79
C SER A 165 29.41 1.23 -25.75
N SER A 166 28.81 1.23 -26.90
CA SER A 166 27.90 0.25 -27.56
C SER A 166 26.40 0.16 -27.23
N ASN A 167 25.80 0.91 -26.31
CA ASN A 167 24.31 0.93 -26.22
C ASN A 167 23.74 2.36 -26.02
N VAL A 168 24.39 3.32 -26.67
CA VAL A 168 24.08 4.76 -26.52
C VAL A 168 22.68 5.09 -27.01
N MET A 169 22.20 4.47 -28.10
CA MET A 169 20.91 4.81 -28.72
C MET A 169 19.71 4.54 -27.82
N GLY A 170 19.67 3.39 -27.13
CA GLY A 170 18.54 3.02 -26.28
C GLY A 170 18.34 3.94 -25.07
N THR A 171 19.42 4.48 -24.51
CA THR A 171 19.37 5.43 -23.39
C THR A 171 19.04 6.85 -23.86
N LEU A 172 19.50 7.25 -25.06
CA LEU A 172 19.24 8.59 -25.61
C LEU A 172 17.75 8.84 -25.88
N ALA A 173 16.96 7.81 -26.16
CA ALA A 173 15.52 7.93 -26.45
C ALA A 173 14.68 8.47 -25.27
N TYR A 174 15.23 8.48 -24.05
CA TYR A 174 14.55 8.95 -22.84
C TYR A 174 15.31 10.09 -22.14
N MET A 175 16.41 10.55 -22.75
CA MET A 175 17.29 11.56 -22.14
C MET A 175 16.68 12.95 -22.23
N PRO A 176 16.58 13.71 -21.12
CA PRO A 176 16.00 15.05 -21.13
C PRO A 176 16.93 16.07 -21.82
N PRO A 177 16.37 17.14 -22.42
CA PRO A 177 17.13 18.15 -23.18
C PRO A 177 18.29 18.77 -22.44
N GLU A 178 18.13 19.09 -21.15
CA GLU A 178 19.14 19.70 -20.30
C GLU A 178 20.38 18.81 -20.10
N ARG A 179 20.22 17.49 -20.15
CA ARG A 179 21.38 16.58 -20.03
C ARG A 179 22.26 16.57 -21.28
N PHE A 180 21.70 16.83 -22.47
CA PHE A 180 22.49 17.05 -23.68
C PHE A 180 23.29 18.34 -23.60
N ALA A 181 22.84 19.32 -22.80
CA ALA A 181 23.59 20.56 -22.53
C ALA A 181 24.63 20.41 -21.41
N GLY A 182 24.84 19.20 -20.88
CA GLY A 182 25.83 18.92 -19.83
C GLY A 182 25.35 19.20 -18.40
N HIS A 183 24.07 19.52 -18.19
CA HIS A 183 23.51 19.67 -16.84
C HIS A 183 23.29 18.32 -16.18
N PRO A 184 23.55 18.16 -14.88
CA PRO A 184 23.42 16.86 -14.17
C PRO A 184 21.99 16.35 -14.07
N GLY A 185 20.99 17.22 -14.35
CA GLY A 185 19.57 16.91 -14.18
C GLY A 185 19.11 16.94 -12.72
N ASP A 186 17.85 17.29 -12.53
CA ASP A 186 17.14 17.31 -11.26
C ASP A 186 15.88 16.40 -11.31
N ALA A 187 14.97 16.50 -10.32
CA ALA A 187 13.71 15.79 -10.29
C ALA A 187 12.84 15.98 -11.55
N ARG A 188 12.90 17.16 -12.19
CA ARG A 188 12.16 17.45 -13.43
C ARG A 188 12.75 16.74 -14.64
N SER A 189 14.02 16.36 -14.58
CA SER A 189 14.66 15.50 -15.59
C SER A 189 14.04 14.10 -15.60
N ASP A 190 13.79 13.52 -14.42
CA ASP A 190 13.07 12.25 -14.32
C ASP A 190 11.65 12.36 -14.85
N LEU A 191 10.95 13.49 -14.62
CA LEU A 191 9.61 13.73 -15.15
C LEU A 191 9.58 13.76 -16.69
N TYR A 192 10.59 14.33 -17.33
CA TYR A 192 10.72 14.25 -18.78
C TYR A 192 10.94 12.82 -19.27
N SER A 193 11.87 12.10 -18.65
CA SER A 193 12.14 10.69 -18.98
C SER A 193 10.89 9.84 -18.77
N PHE A 194 10.14 10.08 -17.69
CA PHE A 194 8.84 9.46 -17.44
C PHE A 194 7.82 9.82 -18.53
N GLY A 195 7.80 11.07 -19.01
CA GLY A 195 6.97 11.48 -20.15
C GLY A 195 7.25 10.67 -21.42
N CYS A 196 8.54 10.38 -21.70
CA CYS A 196 8.91 9.50 -22.81
C CYS A 196 8.41 8.06 -22.60
N VAL A 197 8.55 7.52 -21.40
CA VAL A 197 8.05 6.17 -21.05
C VAL A 197 6.54 6.11 -21.18
N LEU A 198 5.82 7.10 -20.66
CA LEU A 198 4.37 7.14 -20.72
C LEU A 198 3.86 7.24 -22.17
N HIS A 199 4.50 8.07 -23.00
CA HIS A 199 4.20 8.15 -24.42
C HIS A 199 4.34 6.77 -25.09
N GLU A 200 5.43 6.06 -24.81
CA GLU A 200 5.68 4.74 -25.40
C GLU A 200 4.71 3.67 -24.87
N LEU A 201 4.36 3.68 -23.60
CA LEU A 201 3.32 2.78 -23.04
C LEU A 201 1.97 3.00 -23.71
N LEU A 202 1.63 4.23 -24.04
CA LEU A 202 0.35 4.58 -24.66
C LEU A 202 0.30 4.24 -26.14
N THR A 203 1.41 4.48 -26.88
CA THR A 203 1.43 4.41 -28.35
C THR A 203 2.17 3.20 -28.91
N GLY A 204 3.01 2.53 -28.10
CA GLY A 204 3.92 1.46 -28.53
C GLY A 204 5.25 1.97 -29.11
N ALA A 205 5.49 3.29 -29.13
CA ALA A 205 6.72 3.88 -29.67
C ALA A 205 7.15 5.09 -28.80
N PRO A 206 8.48 5.34 -28.66
CA PRO A 206 8.97 6.53 -27.99
C PRO A 206 8.52 7.81 -28.72
N PRO A 207 8.55 9.00 -28.05
CA PRO A 207 8.03 10.24 -28.65
C PRO A 207 8.81 10.74 -29.85
N PHE A 208 10.05 10.27 -30.01
CA PHE A 208 10.93 10.64 -31.13
C PHE A 208 11.56 9.41 -31.77
N ASP A 209 11.46 9.34 -33.09
CA ASP A 209 12.21 8.41 -33.93
C ASP A 209 13.38 9.14 -34.57
N ALA A 210 14.57 8.53 -34.55
CA ALA A 210 15.80 9.15 -35.04
C ALA A 210 16.79 8.11 -35.60
N LYS A 211 17.49 8.47 -36.70
CA LYS A 211 18.42 7.56 -37.40
C LYS A 211 19.81 7.50 -36.78
N GLY A 212 20.08 8.29 -35.74
CA GLY A 212 21.38 8.31 -35.09
C GLY A 212 21.44 9.19 -33.84
N PRO A 213 22.53 9.15 -33.06
CA PRO A 213 22.66 9.85 -31.79
C PRO A 213 22.44 11.37 -31.89
N VAL A 214 22.97 12.00 -32.94
CA VAL A 214 22.88 13.45 -33.16
C VAL A 214 21.43 13.85 -33.53
N ASP A 215 20.77 13.04 -34.35
CA ASP A 215 19.38 13.28 -34.72
C ASP A 215 18.44 13.09 -33.52
N MET A 216 18.69 12.08 -32.67
CA MET A 216 18.00 11.87 -31.42
C MET A 216 18.16 13.07 -30.48
N MET A 217 19.40 13.55 -30.30
CA MET A 217 19.66 14.74 -29.49
C MET A 217 18.90 15.96 -30.04
N ASN A 218 18.94 16.21 -31.34
CA ASN A 218 18.22 17.32 -31.97
C ASN A 218 16.69 17.17 -31.79
N ALA A 219 16.16 15.95 -31.83
CA ALA A 219 14.75 15.71 -31.63
C ALA A 219 14.34 16.05 -30.19
N HIS A 220 15.09 15.60 -29.18
CA HIS A 220 14.81 15.92 -27.80
C HIS A 220 14.94 17.41 -27.48
N VAL A 221 15.91 18.10 -28.08
CA VAL A 221 16.14 19.53 -27.82
C VAL A 221 15.14 20.43 -28.58
N HIS A 222 14.80 20.11 -29.83
CA HIS A 222 14.11 21.05 -30.73
C HIS A 222 12.76 20.57 -31.28
N ARG A 223 12.53 19.25 -31.41
CA ARG A 223 11.30 18.74 -32.02
C ARG A 223 10.17 18.69 -31.00
N ALA A 224 8.99 19.23 -31.35
CA ALA A 224 7.78 19.05 -30.55
C ALA A 224 7.32 17.58 -30.58
N SER A 225 6.86 17.06 -29.46
CA SER A 225 6.23 15.73 -29.41
C SER A 225 4.81 15.80 -29.99
N THR A 226 4.41 14.73 -30.67
CA THR A 226 3.02 14.55 -31.11
C THR A 226 2.15 14.09 -29.94
N PRO A 227 0.89 14.55 -29.83
CA PRO A 227 -0.03 14.01 -28.84
C PRO A 227 -0.25 12.51 -29.03
N PRO A 228 -0.26 11.70 -27.96
CA PRO A 228 -0.49 10.26 -28.04
C PRO A 228 -1.81 9.86 -28.73
N SER A 229 -2.87 10.65 -28.57
CA SER A 229 -4.18 10.42 -29.21
C SER A 229 -4.14 10.48 -30.74
N GLN A 230 -3.13 11.13 -31.35
CA GLN A 230 -2.95 11.11 -32.80
C GLN A 230 -2.49 9.72 -33.31
N ALA A 231 -1.71 9.00 -32.51
CA ALA A 231 -1.29 7.65 -32.85
C ALA A 231 -2.35 6.60 -32.44
N ARG A 232 -3.10 6.86 -31.38
CA ARG A 232 -4.08 5.94 -30.80
C ARG A 232 -5.32 6.71 -30.30
N PRO A 233 -6.41 6.76 -31.12
CA PRO A 233 -7.58 7.63 -30.89
C PRO A 233 -8.41 7.32 -29.62
N ASP A 234 -8.24 6.17 -29.00
CA ASP A 234 -8.89 5.79 -27.72
C ASP A 234 -8.24 6.43 -26.49
N ILE A 235 -7.12 7.15 -26.66
CA ILE A 235 -6.44 7.87 -25.58
C ILE A 235 -7.21 9.15 -25.25
N PRO A 236 -7.55 9.39 -23.96
CA PRO A 236 -8.23 10.62 -23.54
C PRO A 236 -7.38 11.87 -23.79
N LEU A 237 -7.98 12.95 -24.31
CA LEU A 237 -7.26 14.21 -24.59
C LEU A 237 -6.60 14.84 -23.35
N VAL A 238 -7.17 14.61 -22.17
CA VAL A 238 -6.57 15.07 -20.89
C VAL A 238 -5.20 14.41 -20.63
N LEU A 239 -5.00 13.19 -21.16
CA LEU A 239 -3.73 12.49 -21.05
C LEU A 239 -2.70 13.06 -22.04
N ASP A 240 -3.12 13.52 -23.22
CA ASP A 240 -2.26 14.26 -24.14
C ASP A 240 -1.66 15.51 -23.48
N ASP A 241 -2.51 16.31 -22.80
CA ASP A 241 -2.06 17.52 -22.11
C ASP A 241 -0.98 17.22 -21.07
N LEU A 242 -1.14 16.13 -20.31
CA LEU A 242 -0.16 15.72 -19.32
C LEU A 242 1.16 15.25 -19.98
N VAL A 243 1.07 14.38 -20.99
CA VAL A 243 2.25 13.86 -21.70
C VAL A 243 3.03 15.01 -22.36
N LEU A 244 2.36 15.93 -23.01
CA LEU A 244 2.99 17.10 -23.64
C LEU A 244 3.60 18.05 -22.60
N ALA A 245 2.98 18.24 -21.45
CA ALA A 245 3.55 19.01 -20.35
C ALA A 245 4.82 18.34 -19.79
N LEU A 246 4.82 17.02 -19.59
CA LEU A 246 5.99 16.26 -19.16
C LEU A 246 7.15 16.36 -20.17
N LEU A 247 6.83 16.35 -21.48
CA LEU A 247 7.78 16.43 -22.59
C LEU A 247 8.18 17.88 -22.97
N SER A 248 7.80 18.87 -22.16
CA SER A 248 8.22 20.25 -22.34
C SER A 248 9.75 20.37 -22.32
N LYS A 249 10.30 21.17 -23.25
CA LYS A 249 11.75 21.27 -23.44
C LYS A 249 12.43 21.97 -22.28
N ARG A 250 11.79 23.00 -21.73
CA ARG A 250 12.27 23.74 -20.56
C ARG A 250 11.77 23.08 -19.28
N PRO A 251 12.64 22.78 -18.32
CA PRO A 251 12.24 22.14 -17.05
C PRO A 251 11.15 22.91 -16.28
N GLU A 252 11.13 24.25 -16.38
CA GLU A 252 10.15 25.11 -15.72
C GLU A 252 8.73 25.01 -16.29
N ASP A 253 8.58 24.51 -17.52
CA ASP A 253 7.28 24.31 -18.19
C ASP A 253 6.68 22.92 -17.90
N ARG A 254 7.42 22.05 -17.20
CA ARG A 254 6.97 20.71 -16.78
C ARG A 254 6.16 20.78 -15.46
N PRO A 255 5.42 19.73 -15.08
CA PRO A 255 4.90 19.60 -13.73
C PRO A 255 5.99 19.88 -12.69
N SER A 256 5.67 20.64 -11.65
CA SER A 256 6.68 21.13 -10.70
C SER A 256 7.29 20.00 -9.86
N THR A 257 6.52 18.94 -9.59
CA THR A 257 6.91 17.77 -8.80
C THR A 257 6.32 16.48 -9.36
N ALA A 258 6.87 15.34 -8.97
CA ALA A 258 6.28 14.04 -9.28
C ALA A 258 4.90 13.85 -8.61
N THR A 259 4.68 14.48 -7.45
CA THR A 259 3.38 14.53 -6.76
C THR A 259 2.31 15.25 -7.60
N ASP A 260 2.66 16.35 -8.31
CA ASP A 260 1.74 17.03 -9.24
C ASP A 260 1.38 16.11 -10.42
N ALA A 261 2.39 15.47 -11.04
CA ALA A 261 2.15 14.52 -12.13
C ALA A 261 1.28 13.33 -11.68
N HIS A 262 1.55 12.79 -10.49
CA HIS A 262 0.77 11.72 -9.86
C HIS A 262 -0.70 12.11 -9.65
N SER A 263 -0.93 13.31 -9.11
CA SER A 263 -2.28 13.82 -8.84
C SER A 263 -3.10 13.98 -10.13
N ARG A 264 -2.45 14.48 -11.21
CA ARG A 264 -3.09 14.61 -12.54
C ARG A 264 -3.44 13.24 -13.13
N LEU A 265 -2.54 12.26 -13.04
CA LEU A 265 -2.79 10.88 -13.49
C LEU A 265 -3.95 10.23 -12.72
N ARG A 266 -3.98 10.39 -11.40
CA ARG A 266 -5.10 9.88 -10.59
C ARG A 266 -6.44 10.54 -10.95
N ALA A 267 -6.44 11.81 -11.30
CA ALA A 267 -7.65 12.50 -11.77
C ALA A 267 -8.15 11.96 -13.11
N ILE A 268 -7.23 11.57 -14.02
CA ILE A 268 -7.56 10.96 -15.32
C ILE A 268 -8.05 9.52 -15.15
N HIS A 269 -7.46 8.76 -14.22
CA HIS A 269 -7.85 7.37 -13.92
C HIS A 269 -9.26 7.26 -13.33
N ARG A 270 -9.83 8.36 -12.78
CA ARG A 270 -11.22 8.40 -12.34
C ARG A 270 -12.14 8.47 -13.56
N PRO A 271 -13.10 7.52 -13.75
CA PRO A 271 -14.09 7.65 -14.81
C PRO A 271 -14.87 8.95 -14.64
N GLN A 272 -14.82 9.82 -15.66
CA GLN A 272 -15.59 11.05 -15.68
C GLN A 272 -17.08 10.70 -15.69
N HIS A 273 -17.75 10.80 -14.55
CA HIS A 273 -19.20 10.87 -14.53
C HIS A 273 -19.61 12.23 -15.16
N ARG A 274 -20.20 12.16 -16.36
CA ARG A 274 -20.94 13.28 -16.97
C ARG A 274 -21.86 13.87 -15.91
N GLN A 275 -21.70 15.16 -15.63
CA GLN A 275 -22.69 15.92 -14.86
C GLN A 275 -24.03 15.85 -15.61
N PRO A 276 -25.12 15.44 -14.96
CA PRO A 276 -26.45 15.63 -15.51
C PRO A 276 -26.80 17.10 -15.36
N THR A 277 -27.19 17.70 -16.47
CA THR A 277 -27.85 19.03 -16.53
C THR A 277 -29.07 19.06 -15.60
N THR A 278 -29.13 20.11 -14.81
CA THR A 278 -30.20 20.48 -13.91
C THR A 278 -31.54 20.55 -14.61
N ASP A 279 -32.47 19.69 -14.20
CA ASP A 279 -33.90 20.01 -14.13
C ASP A 279 -34.49 19.26 -12.93
N VAL A 280 -34.92 20.01 -11.93
CA VAL A 280 -35.55 19.53 -10.71
C VAL A 280 -37.07 19.58 -10.90
N PRO A 281 -37.79 18.51 -10.69
CA PRO A 281 -39.11 18.57 -10.08
C PRO A 281 -39.21 17.68 -8.82
N GLY A 282 -39.74 18.30 -7.80
CA GLY A 282 -40.49 17.90 -6.63
C GLY A 282 -40.51 16.44 -6.16
N TYR A 283 -40.10 16.24 -4.91
CA TYR A 283 -40.28 15.01 -4.16
C TYR A 283 -41.76 14.74 -3.86
N PRO A 284 -42.23 13.49 -4.00
CA PRO A 284 -43.28 12.92 -3.21
C PRO A 284 -42.75 11.90 -2.19
N PRO A 285 -43.53 11.55 -1.11
CA PRO A 285 -43.02 10.91 0.08
C PRO A 285 -42.90 9.38 -0.04
N SER A 286 -41.90 8.89 0.65
CA SER A 286 -41.67 7.54 1.21
C SER A 286 -42.48 6.35 0.66
N ALA A 287 -41.79 5.45 -0.03
CA ALA A 287 -42.18 4.05 -0.18
C ALA A 287 -41.02 3.13 0.27
N PRO A 288 -41.31 1.92 0.76
CA PRO A 288 -40.39 1.13 1.56
C PRO A 288 -39.42 0.33 0.71
N ASN A 289 -38.21 0.17 1.25
CA ASN A 289 -37.16 -0.79 0.86
C ASN A 289 -36.87 -0.95 -0.65
N GLU A 290 -36.10 -0.01 -1.22
CA GLU A 290 -35.33 -0.32 -2.41
C GLU A 290 -33.91 -0.74 -2.03
N THR A 291 -33.58 -1.99 -2.34
CA THR A 291 -32.24 -2.56 -2.31
C THR A 291 -31.25 -1.68 -3.07
N LEU A 292 -30.20 -1.22 -2.38
CA LEU A 292 -29.09 -0.48 -2.95
C LEU A 292 -28.51 -1.18 -4.19
N PRO A 293 -28.15 -0.46 -5.27
CA PRO A 293 -27.64 -1.08 -6.49
C PRO A 293 -26.22 -1.66 -6.26
N TYR A 294 -26.10 -2.97 -6.40
CA TYR A 294 -24.82 -3.68 -6.35
C TYR A 294 -24.00 -3.47 -7.65
N HIS A 295 -22.74 -3.11 -7.52
CA HIS A 295 -21.82 -3.11 -8.66
C HIS A 295 -21.48 -4.55 -9.08
N ARG A 296 -21.82 -4.91 -10.30
CA ARG A 296 -21.86 -6.28 -10.85
C ARG A 296 -20.49 -6.89 -11.23
N ALA A 297 -19.36 -6.33 -10.80
CA ALA A 297 -18.03 -6.72 -11.32
C ALA A 297 -16.96 -7.07 -10.27
N LEU A 298 -17.27 -7.03 -8.95
CA LEU A 298 -16.28 -7.35 -7.92
C LEU A 298 -16.35 -8.83 -7.50
N SER A 299 -15.21 -9.33 -7.01
CA SER A 299 -15.04 -10.73 -6.58
C SER A 299 -16.09 -11.14 -5.55
N ARG A 300 -16.69 -12.31 -5.73
CA ARG A 300 -17.70 -12.84 -4.81
C ARG A 300 -17.03 -13.58 -3.67
N PHE A 301 -17.41 -13.26 -2.42
CA PHE A 301 -16.99 -14.01 -1.23
C PHE A 301 -18.03 -15.10 -0.92
N VAL A 302 -17.56 -16.34 -0.76
CA VAL A 302 -18.43 -17.48 -0.47
C VAL A 302 -17.95 -18.22 0.77
N PRO A 303 -18.86 -18.70 1.65
CA PRO A 303 -18.48 -19.42 2.86
C PRO A 303 -17.63 -20.66 2.54
N VAL A 304 -16.62 -20.91 3.35
CA VAL A 304 -15.75 -22.08 3.27
C VAL A 304 -16.12 -23.04 4.39
N GLY A 305 -16.98 -24.02 4.09
CA GLY A 305 -17.39 -25.07 5.01
C GLY A 305 -18.16 -24.60 6.25
N THR A 306 -18.16 -25.40 7.31
CA THR A 306 -18.81 -25.05 8.59
C THR A 306 -17.96 -24.05 9.38
N PRO A 307 -18.56 -23.17 10.20
CA PRO A 307 -17.83 -22.28 11.09
C PRO A 307 -16.82 -23.03 11.97
N LEU A 308 -15.70 -22.40 12.25
CA LEU A 308 -14.77 -22.86 13.27
C LEU A 308 -15.39 -22.53 14.62
N ALA A 309 -15.65 -23.54 15.45
CA ALA A 309 -16.39 -23.35 16.68
C ALA A 309 -15.50 -22.93 17.85
N GLY A 310 -15.83 -21.82 18.51
CA GLY A 310 -15.42 -21.43 19.85
C GLY A 310 -16.57 -21.68 20.84
N ASN A 311 -16.28 -21.56 22.14
CA ASN A 311 -17.31 -21.67 23.20
C ASN A 311 -17.59 -20.31 23.86
N ALA A 312 -17.08 -19.23 23.29
CA ALA A 312 -17.10 -17.89 23.85
C ALA A 312 -16.98 -16.85 22.73
N SER A 313 -17.47 -15.64 22.94
CA SER A 313 -17.43 -14.53 22.01
C SER A 313 -16.02 -14.30 21.48
N ILE A 314 -15.86 -14.21 20.16
CA ILE A 314 -14.58 -13.95 19.50
C ILE A 314 -14.35 -12.44 19.49
N THR A 315 -13.25 -12.02 20.08
CA THR A 315 -12.88 -10.60 20.24
C THR A 315 -11.92 -10.11 19.17
N SER A 316 -11.01 -10.97 18.69
CA SER A 316 -10.02 -10.60 17.66
C SER A 316 -9.65 -11.79 16.77
N VAL A 317 -9.31 -11.52 15.52
CA VAL A 317 -8.78 -12.48 14.54
C VAL A 317 -7.57 -11.92 13.82
N ALA A 318 -6.54 -12.74 13.59
CA ALA A 318 -5.35 -12.33 12.86
C ALA A 318 -4.75 -13.50 12.08
N PHE A 319 -4.40 -13.29 10.82
CA PHE A 319 -3.61 -14.25 10.04
C PHE A 319 -2.13 -14.10 10.31
N SER A 320 -1.38 -15.20 10.30
CA SER A 320 0.08 -15.15 10.21
C SER A 320 0.51 -14.55 8.87
N PRO A 321 1.69 -13.90 8.79
CA PRO A 321 2.16 -13.24 7.57
C PRO A 321 2.30 -14.15 6.35
N ASP A 322 2.52 -15.45 6.58
CA ASP A 322 2.58 -16.49 5.54
C ASP A 322 1.20 -17.11 5.21
N GLY A 323 0.15 -16.71 5.93
CA GLY A 323 -1.21 -17.23 5.79
C GLY A 323 -1.43 -18.65 6.30
N SER A 324 -0.40 -19.30 6.88
CA SER A 324 -0.48 -20.70 7.34
C SER A 324 -1.28 -20.89 8.62
N LEU A 325 -1.39 -19.84 9.43
CA LEU A 325 -2.11 -19.85 10.71
C LEU A 325 -3.14 -18.71 10.77
N LEU A 326 -4.23 -18.97 11.46
CA LEU A 326 -5.20 -17.97 11.92
C LEU A 326 -5.24 -18.02 13.45
N ALA A 327 -4.91 -16.91 14.10
CA ALA A 327 -5.09 -16.74 15.54
C ALA A 327 -6.45 -16.12 15.82
N THR A 328 -7.12 -16.60 16.86
CA THR A 328 -8.38 -16.06 17.35
C THR A 328 -8.33 -15.94 18.87
N SER A 329 -8.81 -14.83 19.41
CA SER A 329 -8.97 -14.63 20.85
C SER A 329 -10.43 -14.62 21.24
N ASP A 330 -10.70 -14.99 22.51
CA ASP A 330 -12.06 -15.00 23.05
C ASP A 330 -12.14 -14.28 24.42
N ASP A 331 -13.37 -13.97 24.84
CA ASP A 331 -13.70 -13.30 26.09
C ASP A 331 -13.43 -14.15 27.34
N ASN A 332 -13.09 -15.45 27.17
CA ASN A 332 -12.64 -16.35 28.24
C ASN A 332 -11.11 -16.44 28.33
N GLY A 333 -10.38 -15.51 27.71
CA GLY A 333 -8.92 -15.44 27.79
C GLY A 333 -8.18 -16.54 27.04
N LYS A 334 -8.82 -17.20 26.07
CA LYS A 334 -8.19 -18.26 25.27
C LYS A 334 -7.82 -17.75 23.89
N ILE A 335 -6.63 -18.08 23.48
CA ILE A 335 -6.15 -17.84 22.11
C ILE A 335 -6.05 -19.19 21.42
N ARG A 336 -6.73 -19.34 20.28
CA ARG A 336 -6.67 -20.56 19.47
C ARG A 336 -5.93 -20.28 18.18
N LEU A 337 -5.09 -21.23 17.78
CA LEU A 337 -4.45 -21.24 16.47
C LEU A 337 -5.17 -22.27 15.59
N TRP A 338 -5.45 -21.88 14.36
CA TRP A 338 -6.13 -22.68 13.37
C TRP A 338 -5.28 -22.77 12.12
N ASP A 339 -5.32 -23.89 11.44
CA ASP A 339 -4.88 -24.02 10.07
C ASP A 339 -6.06 -23.67 9.15
N PRO A 340 -6.00 -22.57 8.38
CA PRO A 340 -7.11 -22.11 7.54
C PRO A 340 -7.47 -23.11 6.42
N ALA A 341 -6.48 -23.85 5.91
CA ALA A 341 -6.66 -24.80 4.81
C ALA A 341 -7.40 -26.06 5.28
N THR A 342 -6.98 -26.63 6.41
CA THR A 342 -7.62 -27.83 6.99
C THR A 342 -8.76 -27.50 7.93
N ARG A 343 -8.86 -26.25 8.39
CA ARG A 343 -9.84 -25.73 9.33
C ARG A 343 -9.84 -26.47 10.67
N ARG A 344 -8.65 -26.92 11.10
CA ARG A 344 -8.44 -27.61 12.38
C ARG A 344 -7.63 -26.76 13.32
N THR A 345 -7.86 -26.93 14.62
CA THR A 345 -7.02 -26.30 15.65
C THR A 345 -5.60 -26.86 15.59
N VAL A 346 -4.62 -25.97 15.67
CA VAL A 346 -3.20 -26.31 15.79
C VAL A 346 -2.83 -26.36 17.28
N GLY A 347 -2.99 -27.54 17.85
CA GLY A 347 -2.66 -27.83 19.24
C GLY A 347 -3.67 -27.32 20.27
N LYS A 348 -3.24 -27.23 21.56
CA LYS A 348 -4.10 -26.75 22.65
C LYS A 348 -4.18 -25.22 22.64
N PRO A 349 -5.29 -24.61 23.09
CA PRO A 349 -5.37 -23.16 23.27
C PRO A 349 -4.26 -22.61 24.16
N LEU A 350 -3.76 -21.41 23.80
CA LEU A 350 -2.90 -20.63 24.66
C LEU A 350 -3.77 -19.90 25.68
N ASN A 351 -3.36 -19.86 26.94
CA ASN A 351 -4.13 -19.21 28.01
C ASN A 351 -3.42 -17.94 28.46
N SER A 352 -4.07 -16.80 28.38
CA SER A 352 -3.57 -15.52 28.90
C SER A 352 -3.58 -15.46 30.42
N ARG A 353 -4.28 -16.35 31.11
CA ARG A 353 -4.53 -16.41 32.58
C ARG A 353 -5.43 -15.29 33.11
N SER A 354 -6.20 -14.64 32.27
CA SER A 354 -7.09 -13.55 32.62
C SER A 354 -8.43 -13.69 31.91
N ASP A 355 -9.41 -12.95 32.37
CA ASP A 355 -10.74 -12.89 31.79
C ASP A 355 -10.72 -11.99 30.55
N GLY A 356 -10.84 -12.61 29.38
CA GLY A 356 -10.91 -11.94 28.06
C GLY A 356 -9.53 -11.56 27.49
N VAL A 357 -9.40 -11.65 26.16
CA VAL A 357 -8.28 -11.11 25.37
C VAL A 357 -8.88 -10.22 24.30
N ALA A 358 -8.59 -8.92 24.35
CA ALA A 358 -9.16 -7.94 23.42
C ALA A 358 -8.50 -7.95 22.05
N ALA A 359 -7.16 -8.14 22.01
CA ALA A 359 -6.37 -8.04 20.79
C ALA A 359 -5.33 -9.15 20.66
N VAL A 360 -5.17 -9.67 19.44
CA VAL A 360 -4.12 -10.62 19.07
C VAL A 360 -3.49 -10.21 17.74
N VAL A 361 -2.15 -10.20 17.64
CA VAL A 361 -1.44 -9.81 16.42
C VAL A 361 -0.14 -10.60 16.26
N PHE A 362 0.16 -11.04 15.02
CA PHE A 362 1.44 -11.65 14.68
C PHE A 362 2.51 -10.59 14.42
N SER A 363 3.77 -10.89 14.75
CA SER A 363 4.91 -10.13 14.24
C SER A 363 5.02 -10.30 12.72
N PRO A 364 5.54 -9.30 11.97
CA PRO A 364 5.64 -9.35 10.51
C PRO A 364 6.47 -10.52 9.96
N ASP A 365 7.41 -11.06 10.76
CA ASP A 365 8.20 -12.26 10.44
C ASP A 365 7.51 -13.57 10.83
N GLY A 366 6.35 -13.50 11.50
CA GLY A 366 5.59 -14.65 11.98
C GLY A 366 6.21 -15.37 13.18
N SER A 367 7.32 -14.89 13.73
CA SER A 367 8.05 -15.56 14.83
C SER A 367 7.38 -15.40 16.20
N LEU A 368 6.61 -14.33 16.37
CA LEU A 368 5.92 -14.00 17.62
C LEU A 368 4.42 -13.76 17.39
N LEU A 369 3.64 -14.10 18.40
CA LEU A 369 2.24 -13.72 18.57
C LEU A 369 2.15 -12.90 19.84
N ALA A 370 1.71 -11.65 19.71
CA ALA A 370 1.42 -10.78 20.84
C ALA A 370 -0.08 -10.81 21.15
N ALA A 371 -0.42 -10.86 22.42
CA ALA A 371 -1.79 -10.75 22.90
C ALA A 371 -1.81 -9.97 24.22
N ASP A 372 -2.85 -9.18 24.42
CA ASP A 372 -3.06 -8.54 25.71
C ASP A 372 -3.32 -9.56 26.81
N GLY A 373 -3.00 -9.17 28.04
CA GLY A 373 -3.13 -10.04 29.21
C GLY A 373 -4.57 -10.16 29.75
N GLY A 374 -5.59 -9.59 29.05
CA GLY A 374 -7.01 -9.60 29.40
C GLY A 374 -7.49 -8.37 30.17
N ALA A 375 -8.79 -8.28 30.36
CA ALA A 375 -9.55 -7.10 30.80
C ALA A 375 -9.10 -6.43 32.12
N ALA A 376 -8.25 -7.07 32.92
CA ALA A 376 -7.71 -6.52 34.16
C ALA A 376 -6.17 -6.43 34.16
N SER A 377 -5.53 -6.52 32.98
CA SER A 377 -4.08 -6.63 32.87
C SER A 377 -3.48 -5.48 32.07
N SER A 378 -2.44 -4.88 32.62
CA SER A 378 -1.56 -3.91 31.94
C SER A 378 -0.42 -4.57 31.16
N THR A 379 -0.50 -5.89 30.92
CA THR A 379 0.59 -6.66 30.30
C THR A 379 0.22 -7.20 28.94
N VAL A 380 1.20 -7.26 28.04
CA VAL A 380 1.11 -7.98 26.77
C VAL A 380 1.95 -9.24 26.85
N MET A 381 1.37 -10.35 26.48
CA MET A 381 2.05 -11.66 26.44
C MET A 381 2.59 -11.92 25.05
N LEU A 382 3.82 -12.42 24.99
CA LEU A 382 4.49 -12.84 23.75
C LEU A 382 4.60 -14.35 23.70
N TRP A 383 4.18 -14.94 22.59
CA TRP A 383 4.18 -16.38 22.35
C TRP A 383 4.95 -16.71 21.08
N ASN A 384 5.62 -17.85 21.06
CA ASN A 384 6.05 -18.45 19.80
C ASN A 384 4.89 -19.28 19.24
N PRO A 385 4.34 -18.94 18.05
CA PRO A 385 3.15 -19.60 17.52
C PRO A 385 3.40 -21.07 17.10
N ILE A 386 4.65 -21.43 16.79
CA ILE A 386 5.04 -22.79 16.36
C ILE A 386 5.22 -23.70 17.59
N THR A 387 6.06 -23.29 18.55
CA THR A 387 6.29 -24.08 19.78
C THR A 387 5.15 -23.93 20.78
N ARG A 388 4.38 -22.84 20.67
CA ARG A 388 3.28 -22.44 21.56
C ARG A 388 3.73 -22.16 22.99
N GLU A 389 5.00 -21.86 23.16
CA GLU A 389 5.59 -21.48 24.44
C GLU A 389 5.52 -19.96 24.61
N ARG A 390 5.34 -19.54 25.85
CA ARG A 390 5.40 -18.13 26.20
C ARG A 390 6.86 -17.67 26.19
N VAL A 391 7.17 -16.75 25.29
CA VAL A 391 8.52 -16.17 25.13
C VAL A 391 8.78 -15.07 26.15
N GLY A 392 7.74 -14.30 26.49
CA GLY A 392 7.90 -13.19 27.44
C GLY A 392 6.62 -12.41 27.71
N LYS A 393 6.81 -11.26 28.35
CA LYS A 393 5.76 -10.26 28.57
C LYS A 393 6.32 -8.84 28.38
N LEU A 394 5.46 -7.90 28.00
CA LEU A 394 5.72 -6.45 27.95
C LEU A 394 4.78 -5.75 28.94
N GLY A 395 5.17 -4.62 29.48
CA GLY A 395 4.38 -3.86 30.45
C GLY A 395 4.34 -4.51 31.84
N GLY A 396 3.41 -4.08 32.66
CA GLY A 396 3.14 -4.68 33.97
C GLY A 396 3.21 -3.71 35.16
N ASP A 397 3.84 -2.54 35.01
CA ASP A 397 4.00 -1.59 36.12
C ASP A 397 3.18 -0.30 35.93
N THR A 398 2.47 -0.15 34.81
CA THR A 398 1.71 1.07 34.48
C THR A 398 0.28 1.09 35.03
N GLY A 399 -0.27 -0.06 35.37
CA GLY A 399 -1.66 -0.20 35.88
C GLY A 399 -2.76 0.16 34.88
N LEU A 400 -2.40 0.42 33.60
CA LEU A 400 -3.34 0.84 32.55
C LEU A 400 -3.80 -0.38 31.73
N LEU A 401 -5.09 -0.49 31.48
CA LEU A 401 -5.65 -1.57 30.65
C LEU A 401 -5.21 -1.43 29.18
N VAL A 402 -4.95 -2.58 28.55
CA VAL A 402 -4.58 -2.66 27.12
C VAL A 402 -5.79 -3.05 26.31
N TYR A 403 -6.11 -2.27 25.28
CA TYR A 403 -7.23 -2.52 24.38
C TYR A 403 -6.81 -2.89 22.96
N THR A 404 -5.62 -2.46 22.55
CA THR A 404 -5.18 -2.60 21.15
C THR A 404 -3.68 -2.76 21.03
N LEU A 405 -3.26 -3.52 20.00
CA LEU A 405 -1.88 -3.86 19.70
C LEU A 405 -1.61 -3.73 18.21
N ALA A 406 -0.45 -3.19 17.82
CA ALA A 406 0.01 -3.21 16.44
C ALA A 406 1.53 -3.34 16.36
N TYR A 407 2.04 -4.24 15.51
CA TYR A 407 3.46 -4.26 15.15
C TYR A 407 3.76 -3.24 14.06
N SER A 408 4.94 -2.61 14.14
CA SER A 408 5.50 -1.89 12.99
C SER A 408 5.81 -2.88 11.86
N PRO A 409 5.76 -2.46 10.58
CA PRO A 409 5.97 -3.36 9.43
C PRO A 409 7.31 -4.07 9.41
N ASP A 410 8.35 -3.48 10.03
CA ASP A 410 9.68 -4.07 10.20
C ASP A 410 9.81 -4.97 11.42
N GLY A 411 8.77 -5.04 12.27
CA GLY A 411 8.75 -5.81 13.51
C GLY A 411 9.58 -5.23 14.65
N ALA A 412 10.21 -4.07 14.46
CA ALA A 412 11.09 -3.46 15.47
C ALA A 412 10.32 -2.86 16.65
N LEU A 413 9.07 -2.45 16.43
CA LEU A 413 8.22 -1.82 17.43
C LEU A 413 6.89 -2.57 17.58
N LEU A 414 6.37 -2.57 18.81
CA LEU A 414 4.99 -2.92 19.13
C LEU A 414 4.33 -1.73 19.81
N ALA A 415 3.29 -1.16 19.18
CA ALA A 415 2.45 -0.14 19.77
C ALA A 415 1.39 -0.78 20.66
N ILE A 416 1.22 -0.25 21.87
CA ILE A 416 0.23 -0.67 22.86
C ILE A 416 -0.61 0.54 23.20
N GLY A 417 -1.91 0.47 22.92
CA GLY A 417 -2.91 1.49 23.27
C GLY A 417 -3.92 0.97 24.27
N GLY A 418 -4.47 1.87 25.08
CA GLY A 418 -5.43 1.52 26.10
C GLY A 418 -5.96 2.71 26.88
N GLU A 419 -6.20 2.52 28.18
CA GLU A 419 -6.67 3.58 29.07
C GLU A 419 -5.79 4.85 29.06
N SER A 420 -6.39 5.97 29.43
CA SER A 420 -5.72 7.27 29.65
C SER A 420 -5.23 7.98 28.38
N GLY A 421 -5.68 7.61 27.19
CA GLY A 421 -5.36 8.30 25.94
C GLY A 421 -3.88 8.21 25.55
N THR A 422 -3.19 7.16 25.97
CA THR A 422 -1.76 6.98 25.71
C THR A 422 -1.49 5.81 24.80
N VAL A 423 -0.50 5.97 23.91
CA VAL A 423 0.09 4.86 23.17
C VAL A 423 1.55 4.73 23.57
N GLN A 424 1.95 3.58 24.08
CA GLN A 424 3.34 3.28 24.41
C GLN A 424 3.95 2.37 23.35
N LEU A 425 5.12 2.76 22.84
CA LEU A 425 5.92 1.94 21.95
C LEU A 425 6.86 1.04 22.75
N TRP A 426 7.03 -0.19 22.30
CA TRP A 426 7.90 -1.19 22.88
C TRP A 426 8.77 -1.84 21.83
N ASP A 427 10.00 -2.16 22.21
CA ASP A 427 10.86 -3.07 21.47
C ASP A 427 10.57 -4.50 21.92
N PRO A 428 9.97 -5.36 21.09
CA PRO A 428 9.60 -6.72 21.49
C PRO A 428 10.81 -7.64 21.73
N ALA A 429 11.95 -7.36 21.13
CA ALA A 429 13.17 -8.15 21.29
C ALA A 429 13.85 -7.86 22.63
N THR A 430 14.03 -6.59 22.97
CA THR A 430 14.63 -6.17 24.26
C THR A 430 13.63 -6.10 25.39
N ARG A 431 12.32 -6.08 25.07
CA ARG A 431 11.19 -5.94 26.00
C ARG A 431 11.23 -4.64 26.81
N ARG A 432 11.71 -3.58 26.20
CA ARG A 432 11.81 -2.24 26.82
C ARG A 432 10.89 -1.27 26.10
N ALA A 433 10.34 -0.34 26.88
CA ALA A 433 9.62 0.80 26.31
C ALA A 433 10.59 1.67 25.49
N VAL A 434 10.12 2.16 24.36
CA VAL A 434 10.84 3.02 23.43
C VAL A 434 10.21 4.41 23.46
N GLY A 435 11.01 5.42 23.81
CA GLY A 435 10.55 6.80 23.90
C GLY A 435 9.58 7.06 25.04
N SER A 436 9.04 8.27 25.05
CA SER A 436 7.94 8.66 25.95
C SER A 436 6.61 8.19 25.39
N PRO A 437 5.58 7.95 26.23
CA PRO A 437 4.24 7.65 25.75
C PRO A 437 3.73 8.77 24.83
N LEU A 438 3.10 8.39 23.72
CA LEU A 438 2.42 9.31 22.82
C LEU A 438 1.08 9.69 23.47
N THR A 439 0.90 10.98 23.78
CA THR A 439 -0.27 11.46 24.52
C THR A 439 -0.85 12.69 23.85
N GLU A 440 -2.14 12.66 23.54
CA GLU A 440 -2.89 13.81 23.01
C GLU A 440 -4.37 13.66 23.39
N GLY A 441 -4.68 13.88 24.65
CA GLY A 441 -6.04 13.75 25.17
C GLY A 441 -6.11 12.87 26.42
N SER A 442 -7.32 12.69 26.94
CA SER A 442 -7.58 11.88 28.14
C SER A 442 -8.54 10.72 27.88
N SER A 443 -9.00 10.55 26.63
CA SER A 443 -9.94 9.50 26.24
C SER A 443 -9.21 8.26 25.81
N ASP A 444 -9.72 7.10 26.18
CA ASP A 444 -9.11 5.81 25.91
C ASP A 444 -8.82 5.56 24.43
N ILE A 445 -7.73 4.87 24.14
CA ILE A 445 -7.33 4.47 22.79
C ILE A 445 -7.87 3.08 22.51
N GLY A 446 -8.92 3.02 21.69
CA GLY A 446 -9.57 1.77 21.29
C GLY A 446 -8.84 1.02 20.18
N THR A 447 -8.07 1.71 19.35
CA THR A 447 -7.43 1.12 18.18
C THR A 447 -6.14 1.82 17.78
N VAL A 448 -5.11 1.06 17.37
CA VAL A 448 -3.86 1.56 16.81
C VAL A 448 -3.44 0.76 15.59
N VAL A 449 -2.80 1.39 14.60
CA VAL A 449 -2.22 0.74 13.45
C VAL A 449 -1.05 1.54 12.88
N PHE A 450 0.02 0.86 12.45
CA PHE A 450 1.09 1.50 11.67
C PHE A 450 0.71 1.61 10.20
N SER A 451 1.17 2.67 9.54
CA SER A 451 1.16 2.72 8.08
C SER A 451 2.06 1.63 7.48
N PRO A 452 1.78 1.16 6.25
CA PRO A 452 2.56 0.08 5.63
C PRO A 452 4.05 0.36 5.47
N ASP A 453 4.44 1.64 5.40
CA ASP A 453 5.83 2.11 5.37
C ASP A 453 6.45 2.32 6.77
N GLY A 454 5.64 2.18 7.83
CA GLY A 454 6.06 2.42 9.21
C GLY A 454 6.26 3.89 9.60
N ALA A 455 6.04 4.84 8.68
CA ALA A 455 6.30 6.25 8.92
C ALA A 455 5.24 6.92 9.82
N LEU A 456 4.03 6.38 9.86
CA LEU A 456 2.93 6.88 10.67
C LEU A 456 2.36 5.81 11.60
N LEU A 457 1.90 6.25 12.75
CA LEU A 457 1.07 5.49 13.68
C LEU A 457 -0.28 6.20 13.81
N ALA A 458 -1.37 5.54 13.41
CA ALA A 458 -2.73 6.03 13.61
C ALA A 458 -3.31 5.46 14.89
N ALA A 459 -4.04 6.28 15.64
CA ALA A 459 -4.83 5.84 16.76
C ALA A 459 -6.21 6.48 16.74
N GLY A 460 -7.22 5.66 17.03
CA GLY A 460 -8.60 6.06 17.26
C GLY A 460 -8.95 5.99 18.73
N SER A 461 -9.70 6.98 19.20
CA SER A 461 -10.06 7.13 20.60
C SER A 461 -11.56 7.25 20.83
N ASP A 462 -11.98 7.04 22.07
CA ASP A 462 -13.38 7.06 22.50
C ASP A 462 -14.05 8.43 22.36
N ASP A 463 -13.26 9.52 22.24
CA ASP A 463 -13.78 10.85 21.96
C ASP A 463 -14.15 11.08 20.48
N GLY A 464 -14.03 10.06 19.63
CA GLY A 464 -14.27 10.14 18.18
C GLY A 464 -13.11 10.74 17.38
N ALA A 465 -11.99 10.97 18.02
CA ALA A 465 -10.81 11.54 17.36
C ALA A 465 -9.89 10.48 16.78
N VAL A 466 -9.34 10.78 15.60
CA VAL A 466 -8.26 10.01 15.00
C VAL A 466 -7.03 10.89 14.93
N ARG A 467 -5.91 10.35 15.39
CA ARG A 467 -4.63 11.09 15.48
C ARG A 467 -3.53 10.29 14.78
N LEU A 468 -2.59 11.01 14.15
CA LEU A 468 -1.44 10.41 13.45
C LEU A 468 -0.15 10.93 14.08
N TRP A 469 0.73 10.02 14.47
CA TRP A 469 2.05 10.32 15.00
C TRP A 469 3.16 9.78 14.10
N ASP A 470 4.30 10.44 14.17
CA ASP A 470 5.58 9.87 13.76
C ASP A 470 6.12 9.00 14.90
N PRO A 471 6.19 7.68 14.73
CA PRO A 471 6.58 6.76 15.81
C PRO A 471 8.06 6.90 16.22
N PHE A 472 8.92 7.46 15.34
CA PHE A 472 10.35 7.61 15.61
C PHE A 472 10.65 8.88 16.43
N THR A 473 9.94 9.96 16.14
CA THR A 473 10.12 11.24 16.85
C THR A 473 9.15 11.44 18.01
N GLY A 474 8.09 10.63 18.07
CA GLY A 474 7.00 10.77 19.04
C GLY A 474 6.13 12.01 18.83
N ARG A 475 6.27 12.71 17.69
CA ARG A 475 5.53 13.94 17.40
C ARG A 475 4.18 13.64 16.77
N LEU A 476 3.17 14.39 17.18
CA LEU A 476 1.89 14.42 16.50
C LEU A 476 2.09 15.06 15.11
N VAL A 477 1.87 14.27 14.06
CA VAL A 477 1.94 14.73 12.67
C VAL A 477 0.62 15.39 12.27
N ARG A 478 -0.49 14.75 12.66
CA ARG A 478 -1.85 15.22 12.37
C ARG A 478 -2.82 14.81 13.46
N GLY A 479 -3.81 15.67 13.69
CA GLY A 479 -4.93 15.31 14.54
C GLY A 479 -5.41 16.43 15.48
N PRO A 480 -6.61 16.26 15.97
CA PRO A 480 -7.56 15.23 15.54
C PRO A 480 -8.03 15.46 14.10
N LEU A 481 -8.24 14.37 13.32
CA LEU A 481 -8.84 14.49 12.00
C LEU A 481 -10.26 15.03 12.14
N THR A 482 -10.62 16.03 11.34
CA THR A 482 -11.87 16.77 11.49
C THR A 482 -12.66 16.81 10.20
N LEU A 483 -13.98 16.83 10.32
CA LEU A 483 -14.87 17.03 9.19
C LEU A 483 -14.83 18.51 8.76
N PRO A 484 -14.98 18.79 7.44
CA PRO A 484 -15.09 20.16 6.97
C PRO A 484 -16.29 20.88 7.64
N PRO A 485 -16.19 22.20 7.89
CA PRO A 485 -17.31 22.97 8.41
C PRO A 485 -18.50 22.87 7.46
N ILE A 486 -19.70 22.67 7.97
CA ILE A 486 -20.92 22.77 7.14
C ILE A 486 -21.05 24.24 6.76
N GLU A 487 -20.92 24.57 5.47
CA GLU A 487 -21.37 25.84 4.95
C GLU A 487 -22.88 25.96 5.20
N GLN A 488 -23.24 26.68 6.26
CA GLN A 488 -24.64 27.07 6.45
C GLN A 488 -25.02 27.97 5.28
N GLN A 489 -25.88 27.45 4.38
CA GLN A 489 -26.56 28.28 3.40
C GLN A 489 -27.19 29.46 4.17
N ALA A 490 -26.63 30.63 3.91
CA ALA A 490 -27.06 31.87 4.55
C ALA A 490 -28.47 32.22 4.09
N THR A 491 -29.47 31.92 4.88
CA THR A 491 -30.75 32.61 4.78
C THR A 491 -30.54 34.02 5.32
N PRO A 492 -30.89 35.08 4.56
CA PRO A 492 -30.72 36.44 5.02
C PRO A 492 -31.81 36.77 6.05
N ARG A 493 -31.49 36.75 7.32
CA ARG A 493 -32.29 37.39 8.38
C ARG A 493 -31.46 38.30 9.25
N ARG A 494 -31.93 39.54 9.34
CA ARG A 494 -31.45 40.76 10.00
C ARG A 494 -30.93 40.56 11.41
N THR A 495 -29.77 41.23 11.65
CA THR A 495 -29.33 41.98 12.81
C THR A 495 -29.52 41.42 14.22
N ARG A 496 -28.39 40.99 14.83
CA ARG A 496 -27.94 41.41 16.18
C ARG A 496 -26.49 40.98 16.39
N TRP A 497 -25.62 41.90 16.71
CA TRP A 497 -24.22 41.69 17.06
C TRP A 497 -24.15 40.80 18.32
N ARG A 498 -23.82 39.54 18.18
CA ARG A 498 -23.24 38.71 19.24
C ARG A 498 -21.86 38.30 18.78
N LEU A 499 -20.86 38.41 19.66
CA LEU A 499 -19.53 37.84 19.44
C LEU A 499 -19.71 36.39 18.97
N ARG A 500 -19.32 36.12 17.72
CA ARG A 500 -19.29 34.79 17.19
C ARG A 500 -18.13 34.05 17.88
N SER A 501 -18.44 33.15 18.79
CA SER A 501 -17.56 32.03 19.10
C SER A 501 -17.23 31.33 17.78
N GLN A 502 -15.94 31.14 17.50
CA GLN A 502 -15.52 30.34 16.34
C GLN A 502 -16.23 28.97 16.41
N PRO A 503 -16.77 28.44 15.29
CA PRO A 503 -17.35 27.10 15.30
C PRO A 503 -16.25 26.13 15.74
N ARG A 504 -16.51 25.33 16.77
CA ARG A 504 -15.59 24.26 17.20
C ARG A 504 -15.39 23.31 16.03
N PRO A 505 -14.16 22.88 15.73
CA PRO A 505 -13.91 21.88 14.72
C PRO A 505 -14.73 20.61 15.06
N ARG A 506 -15.38 20.03 14.08
CA ARG A 506 -16.15 18.77 14.28
C ARG A 506 -15.14 17.62 14.20
N LEU A 507 -15.13 16.77 15.22
CA LEU A 507 -14.31 15.58 15.25
C LEU A 507 -14.68 14.61 14.11
N GLY A 508 -13.78 13.72 13.76
CA GLY A 508 -13.94 12.77 12.67
C GLY A 508 -15.16 11.88 12.83
N HIS A 509 -15.34 11.30 14.03
CA HIS A 509 -16.53 10.55 14.41
C HIS A 509 -17.33 11.30 15.49
N THR A 510 -18.63 11.04 15.54
CA THR A 510 -19.51 11.63 16.57
C THR A 510 -19.57 10.77 17.84
N ASN A 511 -19.00 9.58 17.80
CA ASN A 511 -18.87 8.60 18.88
C ASN A 511 -17.51 7.92 18.80
N CYS A 512 -17.22 6.91 19.65
CA CYS A 512 -15.91 6.23 19.68
C CYS A 512 -15.48 5.72 18.29
N VAL A 513 -14.15 5.74 18.06
CA VAL A 513 -13.51 5.09 16.92
C VAL A 513 -13.13 3.67 17.32
N ASN A 514 -13.86 2.70 16.80
CA ASN A 514 -13.71 1.29 17.16
C ASN A 514 -12.52 0.63 16.44
N SER A 515 -12.28 0.99 15.17
CA SER A 515 -11.19 0.40 14.38
C SER A 515 -10.64 1.38 13.35
N VAL A 516 -9.35 1.24 13.05
CA VAL A 516 -8.63 1.98 12.00
C VAL A 516 -7.78 1.02 11.17
N ALA A 517 -7.70 1.26 9.86
CA ALA A 517 -6.88 0.46 8.95
C ALA A 517 -6.29 1.34 7.84
N PHE A 518 -5.00 1.18 7.54
CA PHE A 518 -4.41 1.76 6.34
C PHE A 518 -4.68 0.89 5.11
N SER A 519 -4.85 1.52 3.94
CA SER A 519 -4.77 0.81 2.67
C SER A 519 -3.35 0.24 2.48
N PRO A 520 -3.19 -0.87 1.73
CA PRO A 520 -1.88 -1.51 1.54
C PRO A 520 -0.81 -0.60 0.93
N ASP A 521 -1.22 0.41 0.17
CA ASP A 521 -0.35 1.44 -0.42
C ASP A 521 -0.13 2.65 0.50
N GLY A 522 -0.72 2.67 1.70
CA GLY A 522 -0.65 3.78 2.66
C GLY A 522 -1.38 5.05 2.24
N SER A 523 -2.03 5.07 1.08
CA SER A 523 -2.67 6.29 0.54
C SER A 523 -3.99 6.66 1.20
N LEU A 524 -4.64 5.70 1.87
CA LEU A 524 -5.90 5.88 2.57
C LEU A 524 -5.81 5.37 4.01
N LEU A 525 -6.53 6.02 4.90
CA LEU A 525 -6.83 5.53 6.23
C LEU A 525 -8.34 5.35 6.33
N ALA A 526 -8.80 4.14 6.58
CA ALA A 526 -10.19 3.85 6.93
C ALA A 526 -10.37 3.92 8.43
N THR A 527 -11.48 4.50 8.88
CA THR A 527 -11.86 4.57 10.29
C THR A 527 -13.30 4.13 10.44
N ALA A 528 -13.57 3.25 11.39
CA ALA A 528 -14.89 2.74 11.72
C ALA A 528 -15.28 3.20 13.12
N GLY A 529 -16.50 3.67 13.28
CA GLY A 529 -16.95 4.22 14.56
C GLY A 529 -18.34 3.72 15.00
N ALA A 530 -18.59 3.89 16.27
CA ALA A 530 -19.88 3.62 16.89
C ALA A 530 -20.98 4.63 16.48
N ASP A 531 -20.69 5.50 15.51
CA ASP A 531 -21.67 6.34 14.83
C ASP A 531 -22.20 5.71 13.53
N GLY A 532 -21.93 4.43 13.30
CA GLY A 532 -22.36 3.66 12.14
C GLY A 532 -21.68 4.05 10.83
N ALA A 533 -20.61 4.81 10.89
CA ALA A 533 -19.96 5.33 9.70
C ALA A 533 -18.54 4.78 9.52
N VAL A 534 -18.20 4.48 8.27
CA VAL A 534 -16.83 4.25 7.83
C VAL A 534 -16.35 5.45 7.03
N ARG A 535 -15.24 6.03 7.44
CA ARG A 535 -14.67 7.23 6.80
C ARG A 535 -13.33 6.91 6.18
N LEU A 536 -13.07 7.49 5.01
CA LEU A 536 -11.80 7.38 4.31
C LEU A 536 -11.08 8.73 4.34
N TRP A 537 -9.88 8.73 4.86
CA TRP A 537 -9.03 9.89 5.00
C TRP A 537 -7.79 9.75 4.14
N ASP A 538 -7.30 10.85 3.62
CA ASP A 538 -5.94 10.95 3.12
C ASP A 538 -5.01 11.27 4.30
N PRO A 539 -4.14 10.34 4.71
CA PRO A 539 -3.29 10.53 5.89
C PRO A 539 -2.25 11.65 5.71
N SER A 540 -1.88 11.97 4.47
CA SER A 540 -0.91 13.04 4.17
C SER A 540 -1.51 14.44 4.37
N THR A 541 -2.78 14.62 4.05
CA THR A 541 -3.50 15.91 4.19
C THR A 541 -4.36 15.97 5.44
N GLY A 542 -4.79 14.83 5.97
CA GLY A 542 -5.76 14.72 7.07
C GLY A 542 -7.20 15.03 6.65
N LEU A 543 -7.46 15.11 5.34
CA LEU A 543 -8.78 15.44 4.81
C LEU A 543 -9.59 14.18 4.50
N LEU A 544 -10.91 14.31 4.61
CA LEU A 544 -11.85 13.27 4.20
C LEU A 544 -11.82 13.14 2.67
N VAL A 545 -11.60 11.91 2.18
CA VAL A 545 -11.49 11.64 0.73
C VAL A 545 -12.85 11.65 0.04
N ARG A 546 -13.91 11.27 0.78
CA ARG A 546 -15.29 11.17 0.27
C ARG A 546 -16.32 11.23 1.38
N GLU A 547 -17.60 11.27 0.99
CA GLU A 547 -18.72 11.08 1.92
C GLU A 547 -18.59 9.75 2.67
N PRO A 548 -18.93 9.73 3.97
CA PRO A 548 -18.89 8.52 4.77
C PRO A 548 -19.75 7.40 4.18
N MET A 549 -19.23 6.18 4.21
CA MET A 549 -20.01 4.97 3.97
C MET A 549 -20.78 4.68 5.26
N VAL A 550 -22.12 4.68 5.21
CA VAL A 550 -22.97 4.55 6.38
C VAL A 550 -23.57 3.15 6.43
N ASP A 551 -23.52 2.53 7.59
CA ASP A 551 -24.10 1.24 7.91
C ASP A 551 -25.38 1.43 8.73
N ASP A 552 -26.49 1.71 8.09
CA ASP A 552 -27.90 1.81 8.59
C ASP A 552 -28.08 2.08 10.11
N HIS A 553 -27.21 2.90 10.72
CA HIS A 553 -27.20 3.29 12.13
C HIS A 553 -26.69 2.23 13.14
N PHE A 554 -26.03 1.17 12.68
CA PHE A 554 -25.40 0.17 13.55
C PHE A 554 -23.92 0.47 13.77
N ASP A 555 -23.43 0.19 14.96
CA ASP A 555 -22.01 0.39 15.29
C ASP A 555 -21.12 -0.47 14.38
N VAL A 556 -20.13 0.15 13.72
CA VAL A 556 -19.12 -0.58 12.98
C VAL A 556 -17.99 -0.94 13.93
N CYS A 557 -17.87 -2.25 14.23
CA CYS A 557 -16.93 -2.75 15.22
C CYS A 557 -15.51 -2.86 14.70
N ASP A 558 -15.34 -3.24 13.42
CA ASP A 558 -14.01 -3.46 12.86
C ASP A 558 -13.95 -3.14 11.35
N VAL A 559 -12.76 -2.79 10.86
CA VAL A 559 -12.49 -2.47 9.45
C VAL A 559 -11.16 -3.02 8.99
N ALA A 560 -11.11 -3.64 7.81
CA ALA A 560 -9.88 -4.14 7.19
C ALA A 560 -9.88 -3.91 5.69
N PHE A 561 -8.72 -3.55 5.12
CA PHE A 561 -8.50 -3.56 3.67
C PHE A 561 -8.08 -4.94 3.18
N SER A 562 -8.55 -5.33 1.99
CA SER A 562 -7.94 -6.46 1.28
C SER A 562 -6.49 -6.13 0.89
N PRO A 563 -5.57 -7.13 0.83
CA PRO A 563 -4.15 -6.88 0.51
C PRO A 563 -3.89 -6.22 -0.84
N ASP A 564 -4.83 -6.33 -1.78
CA ASP A 564 -4.78 -5.65 -3.08
C ASP A 564 -5.44 -4.24 -3.05
N GLY A 565 -5.94 -3.81 -1.89
CA GLY A 565 -6.60 -2.51 -1.70
C GLY A 565 -7.96 -2.37 -2.39
N SER A 566 -8.47 -3.40 -3.05
CA SER A 566 -9.69 -3.31 -3.88
C SER A 566 -11.00 -3.38 -3.09
N VAL A 567 -10.96 -3.86 -1.85
CA VAL A 567 -12.14 -4.07 -1.01
C VAL A 567 -11.84 -3.66 0.43
N ILE A 568 -12.80 -3.03 1.09
CA ILE A 568 -12.83 -2.83 2.53
C ILE A 568 -13.89 -3.77 3.11
N ALA A 569 -13.52 -4.57 4.11
CA ALA A 569 -14.45 -5.35 4.91
C ALA A 569 -14.75 -4.62 6.23
N THR A 570 -16.02 -4.61 6.63
CA THR A 570 -16.47 -4.09 7.93
C THR A 570 -17.34 -5.09 8.64
N GLY A 571 -17.15 -5.23 9.95
CA GLY A 571 -18.04 -6.00 10.83
C GLY A 571 -18.89 -5.06 11.68
N SER A 572 -20.17 -5.37 11.86
CA SER A 572 -21.10 -4.55 12.65
C SER A 572 -21.73 -5.30 13.81
N ASP A 573 -22.28 -4.57 14.76
CA ASP A 573 -22.97 -5.10 15.94
C ASP A 573 -24.32 -5.77 15.63
N GLU A 574 -24.90 -5.52 14.45
CA GLU A 574 -26.06 -6.27 13.96
C GLU A 574 -25.73 -7.65 13.40
N GLY A 575 -24.44 -8.01 13.32
CA GLY A 575 -23.98 -9.27 12.75
C GLY A 575 -23.76 -9.26 11.24
N ALA A 576 -23.72 -8.11 10.59
CA ALA A 576 -23.44 -8.01 9.17
C ALA A 576 -21.94 -7.76 8.91
N VAL A 577 -21.41 -8.46 7.89
CA VAL A 577 -20.12 -8.10 7.28
C VAL A 577 -20.41 -7.48 5.94
N ARG A 578 -20.02 -6.22 5.77
CA ARG A 578 -20.18 -5.49 4.50
C ARG A 578 -18.86 -5.35 3.80
N LEU A 579 -18.90 -5.46 2.48
CA LEU A 579 -17.75 -5.35 1.62
C LEU A 579 -17.93 -4.12 0.73
N TRP A 580 -17.04 -3.15 0.85
CA TRP A 580 -17.12 -1.85 0.19
C TRP A 580 -16.02 -1.73 -0.86
N ASP A 581 -16.34 -1.10 -1.95
CA ASP A 581 -15.36 -0.63 -2.93
C ASP A 581 -14.80 0.73 -2.45
N PRO A 582 -13.51 0.81 -2.07
CA PRO A 582 -12.92 2.06 -1.57
C PRO A 582 -12.89 3.17 -2.63
N ALA A 583 -12.88 2.83 -3.92
CA ALA A 583 -12.89 3.80 -4.99
C ALA A 583 -14.27 4.45 -5.22
N THR A 584 -15.34 3.73 -5.03
CA THR A 584 -16.71 4.24 -5.24
C THR A 584 -17.47 4.53 -3.94
N GLY A 585 -17.10 3.89 -2.83
CA GLY A 585 -17.83 3.93 -1.54
C GLY A 585 -19.13 3.13 -1.55
N LEU A 586 -19.37 2.33 -2.59
CA LEU A 586 -20.56 1.50 -2.71
C LEU A 586 -20.28 0.07 -2.23
N LEU A 587 -21.36 -0.64 -1.87
CA LEU A 587 -21.26 -2.06 -1.55
C LEU A 587 -20.77 -2.85 -2.77
N ALA A 588 -19.69 -3.59 -2.55
CA ALA A 588 -19.09 -4.48 -3.54
C ALA A 588 -19.78 -5.84 -3.61
N HIS A 589 -20.50 -6.23 -2.55
CA HIS A 589 -21.12 -7.54 -2.38
C HIS A 589 -22.37 -7.43 -1.49
N GLU A 590 -23.28 -8.42 -1.56
CA GLU A 590 -24.33 -8.59 -0.56
C GLU A 590 -23.72 -8.81 0.83
N PRO A 591 -24.29 -8.24 1.90
CA PRO A 591 -23.79 -8.46 3.25
C PRO A 591 -23.71 -9.95 3.60
N LEU A 592 -22.62 -10.32 4.29
CA LEU A 592 -22.47 -11.67 4.83
C LEU A 592 -22.99 -11.66 6.26
N ASN A 593 -24.11 -12.35 6.51
CA ASN A 593 -24.81 -12.26 7.77
C ASN A 593 -24.37 -13.32 8.78
N HIS A 594 -24.21 -12.91 10.03
CA HIS A 594 -23.99 -13.72 11.21
C HIS A 594 -25.22 -13.64 12.12
N SER A 595 -25.31 -14.52 13.11
CA SER A 595 -26.42 -14.53 14.09
C SER A 595 -26.29 -13.50 15.19
N GLU A 596 -25.04 -13.02 15.43
CA GLU A 596 -24.69 -12.09 16.50
C GLU A 596 -23.62 -11.13 15.97
N ALA A 597 -23.30 -10.08 16.75
CA ALA A 597 -22.32 -9.05 16.40
C ALA A 597 -21.01 -9.60 15.87
N VAL A 598 -20.50 -9.00 14.79
CA VAL A 598 -19.17 -9.31 14.24
C VAL A 598 -18.16 -8.33 14.80
N LYS A 599 -17.28 -8.82 15.67
CA LYS A 599 -16.30 -8.01 16.40
C LYS A 599 -14.97 -7.86 15.68
N ALA A 600 -14.63 -8.79 14.78
CA ALA A 600 -13.35 -8.76 14.11
C ALA A 600 -13.44 -9.28 12.68
N VAL A 601 -12.70 -8.65 11.77
CA VAL A 601 -12.54 -9.04 10.37
C VAL A 601 -11.07 -8.98 9.96
N ALA A 602 -10.58 -9.98 9.21
CA ALA A 602 -9.21 -9.98 8.70
C ALA A 602 -9.13 -10.70 7.36
N PHE A 603 -8.36 -10.14 6.42
CA PHE A 603 -8.02 -10.82 5.18
C PHE A 603 -6.75 -11.67 5.35
N SER A 604 -6.69 -12.81 4.65
CA SER A 604 -5.43 -13.54 4.50
C SER A 604 -4.41 -12.70 3.71
N PRO A 605 -3.10 -12.87 3.92
CA PRO A 605 -2.07 -12.06 3.25
C PRO A 605 -2.11 -12.13 1.72
N ASP A 606 -2.58 -13.25 1.15
CA ASP A 606 -2.79 -13.43 -0.28
C ASP A 606 -4.14 -12.91 -0.80
N GLY A 607 -5.00 -12.39 0.11
CA GLY A 607 -6.33 -11.89 -0.21
C GLY A 607 -7.35 -12.97 -0.63
N SER A 608 -7.00 -14.25 -0.56
CA SER A 608 -7.88 -15.34 -0.98
C SER A 608 -8.98 -15.66 0.02
N LEU A 609 -8.77 -15.35 1.31
CA LEU A 609 -9.70 -15.59 2.40
C LEU A 609 -10.03 -14.31 3.16
N LEU A 610 -11.27 -14.25 3.67
CA LEU A 610 -11.70 -13.31 4.70
C LEU A 610 -12.13 -14.13 5.92
N ALA A 611 -11.55 -13.85 7.09
CA ALA A 611 -11.95 -14.41 8.37
C ALA A 611 -12.79 -13.39 9.14
N THR A 612 -13.82 -13.85 9.82
CA THR A 612 -14.70 -13.03 10.66
C THR A 612 -14.91 -13.70 12.00
N GLY A 613 -14.80 -12.95 13.09
CA GLY A 613 -15.07 -13.39 14.45
C GLY A 613 -16.34 -12.75 15.00
N SER A 614 -17.23 -13.56 15.58
CA SER A 614 -18.53 -13.10 16.05
C SER A 614 -18.77 -13.45 17.53
N GLU A 615 -19.68 -12.71 18.18
CA GLU A 615 -20.13 -12.96 19.55
C GLU A 615 -20.81 -14.33 19.73
N ASP A 616 -21.31 -14.94 18.64
CA ASP A 616 -21.82 -16.32 18.67
C ASP A 616 -20.73 -17.38 18.91
N GLY A 617 -19.49 -16.97 19.12
CA GLY A 617 -18.34 -17.83 19.35
C GLY A 617 -17.82 -18.51 18.09
N ALA A 618 -18.33 -18.16 16.93
CA ALA A 618 -17.90 -18.75 15.67
C ALA A 618 -16.93 -17.86 14.90
N VAL A 619 -15.92 -18.51 14.31
CA VAL A 619 -15.08 -17.90 13.28
C VAL A 619 -15.50 -18.47 11.93
N ARG A 620 -15.83 -17.59 10.99
CA ARG A 620 -16.24 -17.98 9.64
C ARG A 620 -15.17 -17.56 8.63
N LEU A 621 -14.91 -18.44 7.66
CA LEU A 621 -14.00 -18.19 6.55
C LEU A 621 -14.79 -18.05 5.26
N TYR A 622 -14.45 -17.06 4.47
CA TYR A 622 -15.04 -16.81 3.15
C TYR A 622 -13.93 -16.78 2.11
N ALA A 623 -14.07 -17.60 1.06
CA ALA A 623 -13.13 -17.60 -0.06
C ALA A 623 -13.54 -16.58 -1.12
N ARG A 624 -12.58 -15.84 -1.61
CA ARG A 624 -12.73 -14.92 -2.73
C ARG A 624 -12.75 -15.70 -4.05
N ARG A 625 -13.82 -15.60 -4.80
CA ARG A 625 -13.95 -16.21 -6.12
C ARG A 625 -13.98 -15.15 -7.20
N ALA A 626 -13.17 -15.30 -8.23
CA ALA A 626 -13.26 -14.49 -9.43
C ALA A 626 -14.65 -14.67 -10.07
N SER A 627 -15.29 -13.59 -10.50
CA SER A 627 -16.55 -13.67 -11.23
C SER A 627 -16.29 -14.25 -12.62
N HIS A 628 -16.48 -15.55 -12.78
CA HIS A 628 -16.54 -16.16 -14.11
C HIS A 628 -17.76 -15.57 -14.85
N ARG A 629 -17.53 -14.91 -15.96
CA ARG A 629 -18.58 -14.67 -16.97
C ARG A 629 -19.08 -16.06 -17.39
N GLN A 630 -20.23 -16.47 -16.87
CA GLN A 630 -20.97 -17.56 -17.49
C GLN A 630 -21.36 -17.09 -18.89
N GLY A 631 -20.65 -17.60 -19.91
CA GLY A 631 -21.10 -17.52 -21.28
C GLY A 631 -22.51 -18.11 -21.32
N ARG A 632 -23.50 -17.33 -21.72
CA ARG A 632 -24.83 -17.86 -22.04
C ARG A 632 -24.64 -19.06 -22.97
N PRO A 633 -25.24 -20.22 -22.69
CA PRO A 633 -25.28 -21.28 -23.68
C PRO A 633 -25.94 -20.71 -24.93
N ARG A 634 -25.24 -20.77 -26.06
CA ARG A 634 -25.84 -20.52 -27.39
C ARG A 634 -26.94 -21.55 -27.57
N THR A 635 -28.20 -21.12 -27.52
CA THR A 635 -29.32 -21.89 -28.05
C THR A 635 -29.05 -22.13 -29.54
N PRO A 636 -29.07 -23.39 -30.02
CA PRO A 636 -28.99 -23.64 -31.45
C PRO A 636 -30.23 -23.06 -32.13
N LEU A 637 -30.01 -22.29 -33.19
CA LEU A 637 -31.06 -21.86 -34.11
C LEU A 637 -31.74 -23.10 -34.72
N PRO A 638 -33.06 -23.13 -34.84
CA PRO A 638 -33.73 -24.21 -35.54
C PRO A 638 -33.39 -24.18 -37.03
N ASP A 639 -32.96 -25.32 -37.56
CA ASP A 639 -32.77 -25.58 -39.00
C ASP A 639 -34.05 -25.25 -39.79
N SER A 640 -33.98 -24.24 -40.61
CA SER A 640 -34.93 -24.02 -41.69
C SER A 640 -34.44 -24.79 -42.93
N ARG A 641 -35.15 -25.85 -43.31
CA ARG A 641 -35.15 -26.43 -44.66
C ARG A 641 -36.57 -26.75 -45.09
N PRO A 642 -36.73 -26.86 -46.42
CA PRO A 642 -37.37 -25.91 -47.29
C PRO A 642 -38.87 -26.11 -47.40
#